data_6fabae5edf930c9ff615d9fdaa223274
#
_entry.id   6fabae5edf930c9ff615d9fdaa223274
#
_cell.length_a   1.000
_cell.length_b   1.000
_cell.length_c   1.000
_cell.angle_alpha   90.00
_cell.angle_beta   90.00
_cell.angle_gamma   90.00
#
_symmetry.space_group_name_H-M   'P 1'
#
loop_
_entity.id
_entity.type
_entity.pdbx_description
1 polymer ?
#
loop_
_entity_poly.entity_id
_entity_poly.type
_entity_poly.pdbx_seq_one_letter_code
_entity_poly.pdbx_strand_id
1 'polypeptide(L)'
;MNTLRAGKLQFSISDDAKEIAWSADGLPLRESRSADFWRAYMDDNYRREMRVRSCLQTYGHVEVIDADHIVVHYDKLVGDDGREFDTAMHVHITANVSTYPGFEMYAEIDNHDDARLNELQLPMIDLDTACDTAREKDVMYRMNGYGDIQPNPWAAIKNNHTEYISADDKQIWCVMPYPANCSMAWFGMQTGGHFLYLGKQDTRYETQLFTTGVSPRGCDPQLVMTTSQLPYAKGGETLTTMRCFVSLNEGDWRTGSDIYGNYARANWYTPPTIPDWVKDMTGWQRIICRSQYGDVNFTYADLPRAYREGQKAGLNFLMVFGWWRGRFDNGYPVYEPDDELGGADGLRAAIKEIQDMGGRVALYTNGQLIDVATDFYREKGHRLCRIDIDGNEYRDHYRFGNAGTSIRTFGYKSFVTACAGTPEWIDLQLEHEDLKFSFGADSAFYDQIGAFAPMPCFCEDHPHGNRPAQQEEGRRSCLKAIHARCPEGRAIGTEMATDVLLPYVHYIHGAQIGPIFYENAFPAMLLRTFPEMVHTDRFVHDDKPGVERLLNHAFIYGFRFDVSPWRGRTDISSMPLLTGLVKKLVDLREQYREFFYHGTFVCDTDVELPAKVRKGEFLAPDGVRRLITLWNDNPTEVTICVGEESVTIAAGEAACVCLN
;
A
#
# COMPACT_ATOMS: atom_id res chain seq x y z
N MET A 1 34.20 10.54 -18.72
CA MET A 1 32.75 10.32 -18.50
C MET A 1 32.39 9.01 -19.17
N ASN A 2 31.98 8.06 -18.38
CA ASN A 2 31.39 6.79 -18.83
C ASN A 2 29.88 7.00 -19.01
N THR A 3 29.33 6.55 -20.12
CA THR A 3 27.94 6.84 -20.48
C THR A 3 27.24 5.58 -20.90
N LEU A 4 26.11 5.29 -20.24
CA LEU A 4 25.15 4.24 -20.60
C LEU A 4 23.89 4.86 -21.20
N ARG A 5 23.23 4.14 -22.12
CA ARG A 5 21.98 4.56 -22.75
C ARG A 5 20.93 3.49 -22.71
N ALA A 6 19.71 3.90 -22.33
CA ALA A 6 18.53 3.06 -22.36
C ALA A 6 17.36 3.83 -22.98
N GLY A 7 17.08 3.59 -24.26
CA GLY A 7 16.12 4.38 -25.02
C GLY A 7 16.52 5.86 -25.10
N LYS A 8 15.63 6.75 -24.61
CA LYS A 8 15.90 8.20 -24.54
C LYS A 8 16.68 8.61 -23.28
N LEU A 9 16.70 7.75 -22.24
CA LEU A 9 17.38 8.04 -21.00
C LEU A 9 18.87 7.73 -21.09
N GLN A 10 19.67 8.63 -20.57
CA GLN A 10 21.12 8.51 -20.52
C GLN A 10 21.62 8.78 -19.11
N PHE A 11 22.51 7.94 -18.63
CA PHE A 11 23.27 8.10 -17.40
C PHE A 11 24.76 8.25 -17.72
N SER A 12 25.41 9.27 -17.17
CA SER A 12 26.84 9.52 -17.35
C SER A 12 27.52 9.75 -16.01
N ILE A 13 28.71 9.21 -15.84
CA ILE A 13 29.51 9.33 -14.61
C ILE A 13 30.98 9.54 -14.93
N SER A 14 31.67 10.41 -14.16
CA SER A 14 33.11 10.64 -14.29
C SER A 14 33.93 9.43 -13.81
N ASP A 15 35.16 9.28 -14.27
CA ASP A 15 36.02 8.14 -13.92
C ASP A 15 36.33 8.07 -12.42
N ASP A 16 36.32 9.22 -11.73
CA ASP A 16 36.46 9.34 -10.27
C ASP A 16 35.14 9.28 -9.50
N ALA A 17 34.05 8.95 -10.18
CA ALA A 17 32.70 8.77 -9.64
C ALA A 17 32.09 9.99 -8.92
N LYS A 18 32.61 11.21 -9.13
CA LYS A 18 32.13 12.43 -8.45
C LYS A 18 31.08 13.20 -9.22
N GLU A 19 31.22 13.24 -10.56
CA GLU A 19 30.29 13.95 -11.43
C GLU A 19 29.33 12.96 -12.08
N ILE A 20 28.05 13.20 -11.94
CA ILE A 20 27.00 12.43 -12.61
C ILE A 20 26.11 13.34 -13.44
N ALA A 21 25.49 12.76 -14.45
CA ALA A 21 24.43 13.42 -15.21
C ALA A 21 23.35 12.42 -15.61
N TRP A 22 22.11 12.80 -15.34
CA TRP A 22 20.94 12.23 -15.98
C TRP A 22 20.54 13.14 -17.12
N SER A 23 20.33 12.60 -18.31
CA SER A 23 19.83 13.36 -19.45
C SER A 23 18.82 12.53 -20.25
N ALA A 24 17.94 13.23 -20.95
CA ALA A 24 17.02 12.61 -21.88
C ALA A 24 16.78 13.51 -23.07
N ASP A 25 16.79 12.94 -24.27
CA ASP A 25 16.57 13.67 -25.51
C ASP A 25 15.18 14.35 -25.49
N GLY A 26 15.17 15.68 -25.56
CA GLY A 26 13.96 16.49 -25.63
C GLY A 26 13.28 16.75 -24.27
N LEU A 27 13.87 16.31 -23.16
CA LEU A 27 13.37 16.56 -21.81
C LEU A 27 14.47 17.19 -20.93
N PRO A 28 14.12 18.17 -20.09
CA PRO A 28 15.07 18.81 -19.19
C PRO A 28 15.34 17.94 -17.96
N LEU A 29 16.09 16.87 -18.11
CA LEU A 29 16.81 16.25 -17.02
C LEU A 29 18.14 16.96 -16.89
N ARG A 30 18.45 17.41 -15.69
CA ARG A 30 19.59 18.27 -15.47
C ARG A 30 20.90 17.51 -15.62
N GLU A 31 21.83 18.06 -16.40
CA GLU A 31 23.26 17.83 -16.21
C GLU A 31 23.67 18.51 -14.89
N SER A 32 23.73 17.75 -13.80
CA SER A 32 24.21 18.27 -12.52
C SER A 32 25.59 17.75 -12.22
N ARG A 33 26.56 18.67 -12.14
CA ARG A 33 27.95 18.36 -11.79
C ARG A 33 28.17 18.16 -10.27
N SER A 34 27.18 18.37 -9.45
CA SER A 34 27.28 18.31 -7.99
C SER A 34 26.13 17.58 -7.31
N ALA A 35 25.27 16.91 -8.06
CA ALA A 35 24.19 16.12 -7.51
C ALA A 35 24.70 14.79 -6.98
N ASP A 36 24.07 14.34 -5.90
CA ASP A 36 24.32 13.02 -5.41
C ASP A 36 23.64 11.98 -6.33
N PHE A 37 24.36 10.93 -6.60
CA PHE A 37 23.88 9.74 -7.29
C PHE A 37 23.26 8.75 -6.27
N TRP A 38 23.84 8.73 -5.07
CA TRP A 38 23.35 8.04 -3.90
C TRP A 38 23.73 8.83 -2.65
N ARG A 39 23.01 8.55 -1.56
CA ARG A 39 23.35 8.97 -0.19
C ARG A 39 23.24 7.79 0.74
N ALA A 40 24.11 7.74 1.73
CA ALA A 40 24.01 6.77 2.81
C ALA A 40 24.01 7.47 4.17
N TYR A 41 23.46 6.77 5.16
CA TYR A 41 23.47 7.22 6.56
C TYR A 41 24.09 6.13 7.41
N MET A 42 25.24 6.50 8.02
CA MET A 42 25.97 5.66 8.97
C MET A 42 25.56 6.02 10.39
N ASP A 43 25.59 5.05 11.28
CA ASP A 43 25.23 5.23 12.69
C ASP A 43 26.30 4.61 13.58
N ASP A 44 26.91 5.41 14.47
CA ASP A 44 27.87 4.90 15.43
C ASP A 44 27.19 4.24 16.65
N ASN A 45 27.98 3.64 17.51
CA ASN A 45 27.50 2.97 18.72
C ASN A 45 26.76 3.93 19.70
N TYR A 46 26.84 5.22 19.49
CA TYR A 46 26.14 6.25 20.25
C TYR A 46 24.89 6.78 19.54
N ARG A 47 24.47 6.13 18.45
CA ARG A 47 23.30 6.54 17.68
C ARG A 47 23.43 7.94 17.05
N ARG A 48 24.66 8.33 16.73
CA ARG A 48 24.92 9.55 15.97
C ARG A 48 24.90 9.23 14.48
N GLU A 49 23.90 9.75 13.81
CA GLU A 49 23.72 9.55 12.38
C GLU A 49 24.69 10.46 11.60
N MET A 50 25.44 9.85 10.69
CA MET A 50 26.43 10.52 9.86
C MET A 50 26.06 10.33 8.38
N ARG A 51 25.91 11.45 7.68
CA ARG A 51 25.58 11.43 6.25
C ARG A 51 26.83 11.20 5.41
N VAL A 52 26.69 10.40 4.39
CA VAL A 52 27.70 10.06 3.38
C VAL A 52 27.13 10.39 2.00
N ARG A 53 27.83 11.20 1.20
CA ARG A 53 27.35 11.67 -0.10
C ARG A 53 28.25 11.21 -1.23
N SER A 54 27.67 10.74 -2.33
CA SER A 54 28.45 10.23 -3.48
C SER A 54 29.38 11.29 -4.09
N CYS A 55 28.94 12.55 -4.18
CA CYS A 55 29.74 13.64 -4.76
C CYS A 55 30.97 14.03 -3.92
N LEU A 56 31.03 13.62 -2.64
CA LEU A 56 32.15 13.91 -1.73
C LEU A 56 33.14 12.76 -1.57
N GLN A 57 32.92 11.62 -2.25
CA GLN A 57 33.78 10.46 -2.10
C GLN A 57 35.16 10.69 -2.74
N THR A 58 36.20 10.25 -2.05
CA THR A 58 37.60 10.36 -2.49
C THR A 58 38.18 9.06 -3.03
N TYR A 59 37.54 7.94 -2.75
CA TYR A 59 37.96 6.57 -3.10
C TYR A 59 37.08 5.95 -4.18
N GLY A 60 36.40 6.78 -4.98
CA GLY A 60 35.51 6.31 -6.04
C GLY A 60 36.25 6.09 -7.35
N HIS A 61 35.91 5.02 -8.07
CA HIS A 61 36.34 4.78 -9.46
C HIS A 61 35.31 3.96 -10.22
N VAL A 62 35.32 4.06 -11.55
CA VAL A 62 34.35 3.36 -12.41
C VAL A 62 35.08 2.27 -13.19
N GLU A 63 34.53 1.05 -13.12
CA GLU A 63 34.87 -0.08 -13.96
C GLU A 63 33.80 -0.26 -15.04
N VAL A 64 34.22 -0.28 -16.30
CA VAL A 64 33.36 -0.60 -17.44
C VAL A 64 33.46 -2.08 -17.73
N ILE A 65 32.39 -2.81 -17.43
CA ILE A 65 32.34 -4.27 -17.64
C ILE A 65 32.05 -4.55 -19.12
N ASP A 66 31.05 -3.87 -19.70
CA ASP A 66 30.71 -3.94 -21.12
C ASP A 66 29.94 -2.69 -21.57
N ALA A 67 29.30 -2.74 -22.74
CA ALA A 67 28.59 -1.61 -23.35
C ALA A 67 27.36 -1.17 -22.55
N ASP A 68 26.75 -2.09 -21.80
CA ASP A 68 25.50 -1.89 -21.06
C ASP A 68 25.68 -1.98 -19.53
N HIS A 69 26.88 -2.29 -19.03
CA HIS A 69 27.12 -2.52 -17.61
C HIS A 69 28.39 -1.81 -17.12
N ILE A 70 28.23 -1.00 -16.08
CA ILE A 70 29.32 -0.42 -15.30
C ILE A 70 29.16 -0.74 -13.82
N VAL A 71 30.28 -0.79 -13.10
CA VAL A 71 30.33 -0.86 -11.65
C VAL A 71 31.07 0.36 -11.11
N VAL A 72 30.46 1.01 -10.13
CA VAL A 72 31.09 2.15 -9.44
C VAL A 72 31.57 1.63 -8.09
N HIS A 73 32.88 1.61 -7.92
CA HIS A 73 33.53 1.14 -6.71
C HIS A 73 33.84 2.29 -5.77
N TYR A 74 33.56 2.09 -4.50
CA TYR A 74 33.97 2.95 -3.39
C TYR A 74 34.65 2.03 -2.36
N ASP A 75 36.01 2.05 -2.33
CA ASP A 75 36.78 1.16 -1.46
C ASP A 75 36.63 1.50 0.03
N LYS A 76 36.29 2.76 0.31
CA LYS A 76 35.91 3.31 1.60
C LYS A 76 34.87 4.38 1.42
N LEU A 77 34.03 4.55 2.42
CA LEU A 77 33.08 5.67 2.47
C LEU A 77 33.61 6.82 3.31
N VAL A 78 33.32 8.06 2.89
CA VAL A 78 33.73 9.29 3.58
C VAL A 78 32.50 10.10 3.93
N GLY A 79 32.32 10.37 5.21
CA GLY A 79 31.23 11.20 5.74
C GLY A 79 31.40 12.68 5.41
N ASP A 80 30.32 13.44 5.49
CA ASP A 80 30.33 14.91 5.28
C ASP A 80 31.25 15.64 6.25
N ASP A 81 31.52 15.06 7.41
CA ASP A 81 32.46 15.56 8.42
C ASP A 81 33.92 15.16 8.16
N GLY A 82 34.19 14.41 7.10
CA GLY A 82 35.50 13.90 6.73
C GLY A 82 35.92 12.61 7.43
N ARG A 83 35.06 11.98 8.22
CA ARG A 83 35.34 10.66 8.79
C ARG A 83 35.38 9.61 7.68
N GLU A 84 36.42 8.79 7.67
CA GLU A 84 36.50 7.60 6.84
C GLU A 84 35.88 6.42 7.55
N PHE A 85 35.08 5.62 6.81
CA PHE A 85 34.50 4.37 7.24
C PHE A 85 35.16 3.21 6.49
N ASP A 86 35.52 2.17 7.21
CA ASP A 86 36.01 0.90 6.61
C ASP A 86 34.83 0.09 6.06
N THR A 87 34.12 0.71 5.12
CA THR A 87 32.96 0.18 4.42
C THR A 87 33.17 0.33 2.94
N ALA A 88 33.25 -0.77 2.21
CA ALA A 88 33.26 -0.75 0.75
C ALA A 88 31.84 -0.83 0.21
N MET A 89 31.59 -0.17 -0.93
CA MET A 89 30.34 -0.23 -1.65
C MET A 89 30.57 -0.29 -3.15
N HIS A 90 29.92 -1.23 -3.83
CA HIS A 90 29.98 -1.39 -5.27
C HIS A 90 28.60 -1.22 -5.86
N VAL A 91 28.40 -0.16 -6.64
CA VAL A 91 27.10 0.16 -7.25
C VAL A 91 27.09 -0.35 -8.69
N HIS A 92 26.26 -1.32 -8.95
CA HIS A 92 26.03 -1.89 -10.28
C HIS A 92 24.96 -1.11 -11.01
N ILE A 93 25.23 -0.77 -12.27
CA ILE A 93 24.30 -0.06 -13.15
C ILE A 93 24.30 -0.79 -14.48
N THR A 94 23.15 -1.39 -14.81
CA THR A 94 22.99 -2.17 -16.04
C THR A 94 21.84 -1.60 -16.88
N ALA A 95 22.14 -1.24 -18.12
CA ALA A 95 21.16 -0.77 -19.08
C ALA A 95 20.43 -1.95 -19.74
N ASN A 96 19.21 -1.70 -20.25
CA ASN A 96 18.48 -2.57 -21.16
C ASN A 96 18.22 -4.01 -20.67
N VAL A 97 18.07 -4.19 -19.36
CA VAL A 97 17.80 -5.51 -18.74
C VAL A 97 16.34 -5.96 -18.86
N SER A 98 15.45 -5.11 -19.36
CA SER A 98 14.01 -5.32 -19.46
C SER A 98 13.53 -5.09 -20.90
N THR A 99 12.30 -5.50 -21.19
CA THR A 99 11.60 -5.14 -22.45
C THR A 99 11.33 -3.64 -22.56
N TYR A 100 11.30 -2.95 -21.41
CA TYR A 100 11.29 -1.48 -21.37
C TYR A 100 12.70 -0.96 -21.26
N PRO A 101 13.11 0.03 -22.08
CA PRO A 101 14.42 0.64 -21.96
C PRO A 101 14.56 1.34 -20.61
N GLY A 102 15.63 1.03 -19.89
CA GLY A 102 15.86 1.56 -18.55
C GLY A 102 17.15 1.02 -17.93
N PHE A 103 17.39 1.42 -16.69
CA PHE A 103 18.56 1.04 -15.90
C PHE A 103 18.15 0.26 -14.68
N GLU A 104 18.71 -0.91 -14.48
CA GLU A 104 18.69 -1.62 -13.21
C GLU A 104 19.87 -1.16 -12.36
N MET A 105 19.62 -0.89 -11.07
CA MET A 105 20.64 -0.42 -10.13
C MET A 105 20.50 -1.14 -8.78
N TYR A 106 21.64 -1.56 -8.22
CA TYR A 106 21.74 -2.09 -6.86
C TYR A 106 23.16 -1.88 -6.32
N ALA A 107 23.35 -2.06 -5.02
CA ALA A 107 24.66 -1.95 -4.39
C ALA A 107 25.02 -3.25 -3.65
N GLU A 108 26.28 -3.62 -3.73
CA GLU A 108 26.93 -4.56 -2.82
C GLU A 108 27.66 -3.76 -1.75
N ILE A 109 27.43 -4.11 -0.49
CA ILE A 109 27.98 -3.42 0.69
C ILE A 109 28.79 -4.41 1.48
N ASP A 110 30.02 -4.07 1.77
CA ASP A 110 30.93 -4.83 2.62
C ASP A 110 31.39 -3.93 3.77
N ASN A 111 30.76 -4.10 4.94
CA ASN A 111 30.98 -3.22 6.08
C ASN A 111 31.92 -3.87 7.09
N HIS A 112 33.11 -3.32 7.25
CA HIS A 112 34.09 -3.69 8.26
C HIS A 112 34.21 -2.68 9.41
N ASP A 113 33.51 -1.54 9.31
CA ASP A 113 33.52 -0.49 10.34
C ASP A 113 32.63 -0.85 11.54
N ASP A 114 32.91 -0.27 12.70
CA ASP A 114 32.05 -0.37 13.88
C ASP A 114 30.73 0.38 13.68
N ALA A 115 30.69 1.37 12.78
CA ALA A 115 29.48 2.07 12.38
C ALA A 115 28.61 1.18 11.48
N ARG A 116 27.31 1.31 11.68
CA ARG A 116 26.30 0.56 10.90
C ARG A 116 25.78 1.42 9.75
N LEU A 117 25.67 0.86 8.56
CA LEU A 117 24.99 1.52 7.45
C LEU A 117 23.48 1.28 7.56
N ASN A 118 22.74 2.29 7.99
CA ASN A 118 21.31 2.19 8.27
C ASN A 118 20.43 2.35 7.03
N GLU A 119 20.77 3.33 6.17
CA GLU A 119 19.97 3.70 5.02
C GLU A 119 20.86 3.94 3.81
N LEU A 120 20.43 3.51 2.65
CA LEU A 120 21.01 3.83 1.35
C LEU A 120 19.91 4.37 0.42
N GLN A 121 20.02 5.61 0.03
CA GLN A 121 19.22 6.24 -1.03
C GLN A 121 19.89 5.98 -2.38
N LEU A 122 19.28 5.14 -3.22
CA LEU A 122 19.79 4.77 -4.54
C LEU A 122 18.64 4.32 -5.45
N PRO A 123 18.55 4.79 -6.68
CA PRO A 123 19.24 5.94 -7.25
C PRO A 123 18.67 7.29 -6.78
N MET A 124 19.40 8.36 -6.94
CA MET A 124 18.90 9.73 -6.86
C MET A 124 18.80 10.32 -8.26
N ILE A 125 17.63 10.82 -8.62
CA ILE A 125 17.37 11.40 -9.95
C ILE A 125 16.95 12.85 -9.75
N ASP A 126 17.78 13.76 -10.21
CA ASP A 126 17.50 15.19 -10.19
C ASP A 126 16.80 15.62 -11.46
N LEU A 127 15.70 16.30 -11.30
CA LEU A 127 14.90 16.87 -12.39
C LEU A 127 15.03 18.39 -12.33
N ASP A 128 15.42 19.00 -13.43
CA ASP A 128 15.46 20.45 -13.51
C ASP A 128 14.03 21.00 -13.55
N THR A 129 13.66 21.77 -12.53
CA THR A 129 12.35 22.41 -12.39
C THR A 129 12.39 23.92 -12.72
N ALA A 130 13.59 24.46 -12.98
CA ALA A 130 13.74 25.88 -13.27
C ALA A 130 13.41 26.24 -14.73
N CYS A 131 13.24 25.24 -15.57
CA CYS A 131 13.38 25.44 -17.00
C CYS A 131 12.16 25.95 -17.71
N ASP A 132 10.96 25.90 -17.15
CA ASP A 132 9.83 26.35 -17.94
C ASP A 132 8.48 26.34 -17.18
N THR A 133 7.59 27.24 -17.58
CA THR A 133 6.14 27.14 -17.31
C THR A 133 5.50 25.81 -17.74
N ALA A 134 6.16 25.04 -18.59
CA ALA A 134 5.76 23.67 -18.96
C ALA A 134 5.76 22.69 -17.76
N ARG A 135 6.60 22.90 -16.76
CA ARG A 135 6.69 22.07 -15.55
C ARG A 135 5.48 22.15 -14.64
N GLU A 136 4.71 23.22 -14.73
CA GLU A 136 3.42 23.33 -14.01
C GLU A 136 2.40 22.28 -14.48
N LYS A 137 2.60 21.68 -15.65
CA LYS A 137 1.78 20.59 -16.21
C LYS A 137 2.25 19.21 -15.82
N ASP A 138 3.41 19.07 -15.19
CA ASP A 138 3.91 17.79 -14.73
C ASP A 138 2.99 17.23 -13.65
N VAL A 139 2.83 15.91 -13.65
CA VAL A 139 2.01 15.21 -12.69
C VAL A 139 2.80 14.04 -12.12
N MET A 140 2.94 14.01 -10.81
CA MET A 140 3.52 12.86 -10.13
C MET A 140 2.41 11.86 -9.78
N TYR A 141 2.69 10.60 -10.02
CA TYR A 141 1.86 9.45 -9.69
C TYR A 141 2.52 8.67 -8.56
N ARG A 142 1.81 8.52 -7.44
CA ARG A 142 2.34 7.89 -6.22
C ARG A 142 1.44 6.74 -5.80
N MET A 143 2.04 5.69 -5.25
CA MET A 143 1.31 4.49 -4.80
C MET A 143 0.73 4.61 -3.39
N ASN A 144 0.33 5.82 -2.98
CA ASN A 144 -0.32 6.05 -1.68
C ASN A 144 -1.70 5.38 -1.65
N GLY A 145 -1.85 4.35 -0.84
CA GLY A 145 -3.05 3.51 -0.81
C GLY A 145 -3.34 2.87 -2.16
N TYR A 146 -4.47 3.17 -2.75
CA TYR A 146 -4.82 2.73 -4.11
C TYR A 146 -4.10 3.50 -5.21
N GLY A 147 -3.48 4.59 -4.89
CA GLY A 147 -2.81 5.51 -5.78
C GLY A 147 -3.34 6.93 -5.64
N ASP A 148 -2.46 7.90 -5.82
CA ASP A 148 -2.81 9.32 -5.92
C ASP A 148 -1.99 10.05 -6.98
N ILE A 149 -2.47 11.22 -7.36
CA ILE A 149 -1.78 12.12 -8.28
C ILE A 149 -1.43 13.42 -7.57
N GLN A 150 -0.25 13.95 -7.87
CA GLN A 150 0.18 15.26 -7.43
C GLN A 150 0.46 16.14 -8.64
N PRO A 151 -0.50 16.98 -9.06
CA PRO A 151 -0.25 18.01 -10.07
C PRO A 151 0.79 19.02 -9.60
N ASN A 152 1.63 19.49 -10.49
CA ASN A 152 2.72 20.43 -10.20
C ASN A 152 3.50 20.02 -8.93
N PRO A 153 4.20 18.88 -8.96
CA PRO A 153 4.76 18.26 -7.76
C PRO A 153 5.79 19.17 -7.06
N TRP A 154 6.54 19.96 -7.81
CA TRP A 154 7.52 20.88 -7.24
C TRP A 154 6.87 21.94 -6.34
N ALA A 155 5.84 22.62 -6.84
CA ALA A 155 5.13 23.64 -6.07
C ALA A 155 4.39 23.03 -4.87
N ALA A 156 3.79 21.86 -5.06
CA ALA A 156 3.06 21.16 -4.00
C ALA A 156 3.98 20.74 -2.85
N ILE A 157 5.12 20.12 -3.14
CA ILE A 157 6.08 19.69 -2.12
C ILE A 157 6.69 20.90 -1.41
N LYS A 158 7.09 21.94 -2.16
CA LYS A 158 7.63 23.16 -1.58
C LYS A 158 6.67 23.86 -0.61
N ASN A 159 5.38 23.79 -0.87
CA ASN A 159 4.34 24.40 -0.05
C ASN A 159 3.83 23.48 1.07
N ASN A 160 4.19 22.22 1.06
CA ASN A 160 3.81 21.27 2.09
C ASN A 160 4.80 21.28 3.26
N HIS A 161 4.46 22.04 4.30
CA HIS A 161 5.31 22.22 5.48
C HIS A 161 5.25 21.05 6.48
N THR A 162 4.55 19.98 6.16
CA THR A 162 4.39 18.82 7.07
C THR A 162 5.50 17.80 6.93
N GLU A 163 6.29 17.87 5.86
CA GLU A 163 7.36 16.94 5.57
C GLU A 163 8.70 17.40 6.15
N TYR A 164 9.64 16.50 6.22
CA TYR A 164 10.94 16.75 6.81
C TYR A 164 11.69 17.84 6.05
N ILE A 165 12.15 18.84 6.80
CA ILE A 165 13.12 19.81 6.32
C ILE A 165 14.47 19.34 6.80
N SER A 166 15.31 18.88 5.89
CA SER A 166 16.72 18.67 6.24
C SER A 166 17.39 20.01 6.44
N ALA A 167 17.77 20.29 7.67
CA ALA A 167 18.46 21.56 8.00
C ALA A 167 19.83 21.66 7.33
N ASP A 168 20.46 20.52 7.08
CA ASP A 168 21.85 20.44 6.59
C ASP A 168 21.97 20.69 5.10
N ASP A 169 21.06 20.12 4.30
CA ASP A 169 21.10 20.28 2.83
C ASP A 169 19.98 21.16 2.27
N LYS A 170 19.16 21.72 3.12
CA LYS A 170 18.08 22.65 2.78
C LYS A 170 17.07 22.05 1.78
N GLN A 171 16.83 20.76 1.86
CA GLN A 171 15.83 20.06 1.06
C GLN A 171 14.56 19.81 1.87
N ILE A 172 13.43 19.82 1.19
CA ILE A 172 12.12 19.42 1.72
C ILE A 172 11.78 18.06 1.11
N TRP A 173 11.43 17.09 1.96
CA TRP A 173 11.19 15.71 1.55
C TRP A 173 9.74 15.31 1.81
N CYS A 174 9.19 14.54 0.86
CA CYS A 174 7.95 13.80 1.01
C CYS A 174 8.28 12.31 0.94
N VAL A 175 8.09 11.59 2.05
CA VAL A 175 8.52 10.19 2.20
C VAL A 175 7.31 9.28 2.29
N MET A 176 7.27 8.24 1.46
CA MET A 176 6.21 7.24 1.43
C MET A 176 6.80 5.86 1.74
N PRO A 177 6.49 5.27 2.90
CA PRO A 177 6.99 3.95 3.25
C PRO A 177 6.24 2.84 2.50
N TYR A 178 7.00 1.83 2.06
CA TYR A 178 6.53 0.55 1.52
C TYR A 178 7.07 -0.61 2.40
N PRO A 179 6.26 -1.59 2.78
CA PRO A 179 4.80 -1.58 2.67
C PRO A 179 4.19 -0.57 3.65
N ALA A 180 3.00 -0.19 3.49
CA ALA A 180 2.08 0.60 4.30
C ALA A 180 1.38 1.64 3.44
N ASN A 181 1.84 2.92 3.45
CA ASN A 181 1.24 3.93 2.59
C ASN A 181 1.42 3.57 1.11
N CYS A 182 2.58 3.03 0.72
CA CYS A 182 2.74 2.48 -0.62
C CYS A 182 2.17 1.07 -0.71
N SER A 183 1.18 0.88 -1.57
CA SER A 183 0.60 -0.43 -1.89
C SER A 183 1.39 -1.20 -2.95
N MET A 184 2.15 -0.50 -3.77
CA MET A 184 3.08 -1.05 -4.77
C MET A 184 4.41 -0.31 -4.69
N ALA A 185 5.50 -1.01 -4.99
CA ALA A 185 6.86 -0.49 -4.83
C ALA A 185 7.34 0.29 -6.06
N TRP A 186 6.59 1.30 -6.49
CA TRP A 186 6.97 2.21 -7.57
C TRP A 186 6.27 3.57 -7.48
N PHE A 187 6.79 4.55 -8.17
CA PHE A 187 6.17 5.85 -8.42
C PHE A 187 6.74 6.44 -9.72
N GLY A 188 6.16 7.51 -10.23
CA GLY A 188 6.64 8.09 -11.47
C GLY A 188 6.11 9.47 -11.73
N MET A 189 6.64 10.10 -12.76
CA MET A 189 6.27 11.44 -13.17
C MET A 189 5.97 11.51 -14.65
N GLN A 190 4.79 12.03 -14.96
CA GLN A 190 4.40 12.41 -16.31
C GLN A 190 4.98 13.78 -16.65
N THR A 191 5.76 13.86 -17.70
CA THR A 191 6.36 15.11 -18.18
C THR A 191 6.53 15.09 -19.70
N GLY A 192 6.08 16.13 -20.40
CA GLY A 192 6.30 16.31 -21.84
C GLY A 192 5.88 15.11 -22.72
N GLY A 193 4.79 14.40 -22.38
CA GLY A 193 4.31 13.21 -23.11
C GLY A 193 5.11 11.91 -22.83
N HIS A 194 5.96 11.94 -21.81
CA HIS A 194 6.74 10.80 -21.35
C HIS A 194 6.45 10.51 -19.89
N PHE A 195 6.69 9.27 -19.50
CA PHE A 195 6.56 8.80 -18.12
C PHE A 195 7.94 8.36 -17.59
N LEU A 196 8.46 9.09 -16.59
CA LEU A 196 9.62 8.71 -15.83
C LEU A 196 9.19 7.78 -14.70
N TYR A 197 9.66 6.56 -14.71
CA TYR A 197 9.37 5.51 -13.75
C TYR A 197 10.57 5.27 -12.83
N LEU A 198 10.31 5.11 -11.54
CA LEU A 198 11.26 4.59 -10.57
C LEU A 198 10.55 3.57 -9.68
N GLY A 199 11.03 2.34 -9.65
CA GLY A 199 10.42 1.27 -8.87
C GLY A 199 11.37 0.12 -8.56
N LYS A 200 10.90 -0.78 -7.71
CA LYS A 200 11.61 -2.02 -7.38
C LYS A 200 11.46 -3.04 -8.52
N GLN A 201 12.55 -3.66 -8.90
CA GLN A 201 12.59 -4.89 -9.70
C GLN A 201 13.35 -5.99 -8.96
N ASP A 202 12.78 -6.44 -7.85
CA ASP A 202 13.31 -7.48 -6.96
C ASP A 202 12.17 -8.31 -6.41
N THR A 203 12.41 -9.56 -6.12
CA THR A 203 11.40 -10.50 -5.57
C THR A 203 11.33 -10.46 -4.04
N ARG A 204 12.29 -9.82 -3.37
CA ARG A 204 12.32 -9.66 -1.91
C ARG A 204 11.22 -8.71 -1.45
N TYR A 205 10.64 -9.00 -0.32
CA TYR A 205 9.62 -8.18 0.33
C TYR A 205 10.21 -7.54 1.58
N GLU A 206 10.91 -6.44 1.39
CA GLU A 206 11.61 -5.71 2.44
C GLU A 206 11.07 -4.29 2.55
N THR A 207 11.24 -3.68 3.73
CA THR A 207 10.90 -2.26 3.93
C THR A 207 11.73 -1.36 3.03
N GLN A 208 11.06 -0.43 2.35
CA GLN A 208 11.66 0.53 1.43
C GLN A 208 10.93 1.88 1.54
N LEU A 209 11.60 2.98 1.26
CA LEU A 209 10.98 4.31 1.22
C LEU A 209 11.02 4.85 -0.20
N PHE A 210 9.90 5.44 -0.65
CA PHE A 210 9.82 6.19 -1.90
C PHE A 210 9.77 7.67 -1.57
N THR A 211 10.72 8.44 -2.09
CA THR A 211 10.95 9.79 -1.62
C THR A 211 11.01 10.78 -2.78
N THR A 212 10.29 11.88 -2.63
CA THR A 212 10.47 13.07 -3.45
C THR A 212 10.98 14.21 -2.58
N GLY A 213 11.91 14.99 -3.14
CA GLY A 213 12.47 16.15 -2.45
C GLY A 213 12.54 17.36 -3.36
N VAL A 214 12.61 18.55 -2.78
CA VAL A 214 12.88 19.80 -3.48
C VAL A 214 13.97 20.57 -2.78
N SER A 215 14.87 21.10 -3.60
CA SER A 215 15.92 22.04 -3.15
C SER A 215 15.30 23.42 -2.92
N PRO A 216 15.22 23.94 -1.68
CA PRO A 216 14.33 25.06 -1.40
C PRO A 216 14.96 26.45 -1.49
N ARG A 217 16.26 26.62 -1.34
CA ARG A 217 16.84 27.95 -1.18
C ARG A 217 18.22 28.11 -1.78
N GLY A 218 18.39 29.16 -2.58
CA GLY A 218 19.72 29.61 -3.05
C GLY A 218 20.43 28.68 -4.04
N CYS A 219 19.76 27.60 -4.42
CA CYS A 219 20.14 26.71 -5.51
C CYS A 219 19.07 26.80 -6.59
N ASP A 220 19.39 26.44 -7.79
CA ASP A 220 18.37 26.23 -8.81
C ASP A 220 17.36 25.20 -8.28
N PRO A 221 16.06 25.48 -8.37
CA PRO A 221 15.07 24.57 -7.85
C PRO A 221 15.12 23.23 -8.60
N GLN A 222 15.27 22.15 -7.85
CA GLN A 222 15.34 20.79 -8.35
C GLN A 222 14.25 19.96 -7.70
N LEU A 223 13.65 19.06 -8.46
CA LEU A 223 12.84 17.99 -7.94
C LEU A 223 13.68 16.71 -7.97
N VAL A 224 13.81 16.06 -6.82
CA VAL A 224 14.57 14.82 -6.66
C VAL A 224 13.61 13.66 -6.45
N MET A 225 13.82 12.58 -7.20
CA MET A 225 13.16 11.30 -6.97
C MET A 225 14.19 10.27 -6.52
N THR A 226 13.90 9.54 -5.45
CA THR A 226 14.81 8.52 -4.92
C THR A 226 14.07 7.41 -4.21
N THR A 227 14.73 6.27 -4.03
CA THR A 227 14.27 5.22 -3.13
C THR A 227 15.30 4.99 -2.04
N SER A 228 14.85 4.78 -0.79
CA SER A 228 15.71 4.40 0.31
C SER A 228 15.52 2.92 0.63
N GLN A 229 16.61 2.22 0.79
CA GLN A 229 16.67 0.87 1.33
C GLN A 229 17.30 0.91 2.71
N LEU A 230 16.92 -0.03 3.57
CA LEU A 230 17.29 -0.07 4.97
C LEU A 230 18.15 -1.32 5.26
N PRO A 231 19.41 -1.34 4.81
CA PRO A 231 20.28 -2.52 4.95
C PRO A 231 20.63 -2.84 6.40
N TYR A 232 20.73 -1.83 7.26
CA TYR A 232 21.21 -1.97 8.64
C TYR A 232 22.49 -2.79 8.76
N ALA A 233 23.41 -2.67 7.79
CA ALA A 233 24.63 -3.45 7.72
C ALA A 233 25.56 -3.15 8.89
N LYS A 234 25.76 -4.14 9.77
CA LYS A 234 26.70 -4.08 10.89
C LYS A 234 28.11 -4.39 10.42
N GLY A 235 29.11 -4.09 11.27
CA GLY A 235 30.50 -4.48 11.03
C GLY A 235 30.64 -6.01 10.87
N GLY A 236 31.37 -6.41 9.83
CA GLY A 236 31.57 -7.81 9.44
C GLY A 236 30.46 -8.39 8.55
N GLU A 237 29.51 -7.59 8.09
CA GLU A 237 28.42 -8.03 7.21
C GLU A 237 28.65 -7.60 5.76
N THR A 238 28.46 -8.56 4.86
CA THR A 238 28.38 -8.32 3.41
C THR A 238 26.95 -8.56 2.95
N LEU A 239 26.36 -7.63 2.21
CA LEU A 239 25.00 -7.77 1.69
C LEU A 239 24.82 -7.08 0.33
N THR A 240 23.73 -7.46 -0.35
CA THR A 240 23.31 -6.84 -1.61
C THR A 240 21.94 -6.19 -1.40
N THR A 241 21.80 -4.94 -1.82
CA THR A 241 20.53 -4.21 -1.78
C THR A 241 19.53 -4.74 -2.80
N MET A 242 18.23 -4.41 -2.66
CA MET A 242 17.24 -4.73 -3.69
C MET A 242 17.53 -3.96 -4.97
N ARG A 243 17.14 -4.57 -6.10
CA ARG A 243 17.26 -3.94 -7.42
C ARG A 243 16.18 -2.91 -7.63
N CYS A 244 16.59 -1.72 -8.05
CA CYS A 244 15.72 -0.64 -8.49
C CYS A 244 15.79 -0.50 -10.01
N PHE A 245 14.72 -0.06 -10.63
CA PHE A 245 14.63 0.16 -12.07
C PHE A 245 14.18 1.58 -12.36
N VAL A 246 14.93 2.26 -13.21
CA VAL A 246 14.63 3.60 -13.72
C VAL A 246 14.39 3.51 -15.21
N SER A 247 13.29 4.06 -15.69
CA SER A 247 13.02 4.11 -17.12
C SER A 247 12.27 5.38 -17.54
N LEU A 248 12.44 5.77 -18.79
CA LEU A 248 11.73 6.88 -19.41
C LEU A 248 11.14 6.42 -20.74
N ASN A 249 9.82 6.37 -20.78
CA ASN A 249 9.10 5.88 -21.96
C ASN A 249 8.07 6.90 -22.43
N GLU A 250 7.74 6.89 -23.72
CA GLU A 250 6.57 7.59 -24.24
C GLU A 250 5.31 7.03 -23.59
N GLY A 251 4.31 7.89 -23.38
CA GLY A 251 3.05 7.51 -22.76
C GLY A 251 2.80 8.19 -21.42
N ASP A 252 2.01 7.55 -20.58
CA ASP A 252 1.55 8.07 -19.31
C ASP A 252 1.70 7.04 -18.17
N TRP A 253 0.99 7.24 -17.04
CA TRP A 253 1.00 6.38 -15.86
C TRP A 253 0.68 4.90 -16.17
N ARG A 254 -0.07 4.61 -17.27
CA ARG A 254 -0.36 3.24 -17.70
C ARG A 254 0.93 2.49 -18.02
N THR A 255 1.90 3.18 -18.61
CA THR A 255 3.24 2.61 -18.85
C THR A 255 3.91 2.18 -17.55
N GLY A 256 3.82 3.00 -16.48
CA GLY A 256 4.33 2.62 -15.15
C GLY A 256 3.62 1.38 -14.57
N SER A 257 2.29 1.33 -14.68
CA SER A 257 1.49 0.16 -14.31
C SER A 257 1.92 -1.10 -15.08
N ASP A 258 2.18 -0.97 -16.38
CA ASP A 258 2.57 -2.09 -17.25
C ASP A 258 3.98 -2.58 -16.93
N ILE A 259 4.95 -1.68 -16.71
CA ILE A 259 6.31 -2.04 -16.28
C ILE A 259 6.24 -2.87 -14.99
N TYR A 260 5.54 -2.35 -13.98
CA TYR A 260 5.46 -3.02 -12.68
C TYR A 260 4.66 -4.31 -12.73
N GLY A 261 3.48 -4.29 -13.35
CA GLY A 261 2.61 -5.46 -13.45
C GLY A 261 3.22 -6.61 -14.26
N ASN A 262 3.94 -6.29 -15.36
CA ASN A 262 4.63 -7.31 -16.17
C ASN A 262 5.77 -7.95 -15.37
N TYR A 263 6.56 -7.15 -14.65
CA TYR A 263 7.60 -7.69 -13.79
C TYR A 263 7.02 -8.57 -12.67
N ALA A 264 5.95 -8.12 -12.01
CA ALA A 264 5.27 -8.88 -10.96
C ALA A 264 4.79 -10.25 -11.47
N ARG A 265 4.07 -10.27 -12.60
CA ARG A 265 3.54 -11.51 -13.21
C ARG A 265 4.64 -12.47 -13.65
N ALA A 266 5.76 -11.95 -14.12
CA ALA A 266 6.89 -12.78 -14.54
C ALA A 266 7.65 -13.41 -13.36
N ASN A 267 7.60 -12.81 -12.17
CA ASN A 267 8.51 -13.18 -11.08
C ASN A 267 7.84 -13.68 -9.79
N TRP A 268 6.69 -13.12 -9.38
CA TRP A 268 6.12 -13.44 -8.06
C TRP A 268 4.59 -13.37 -7.96
N TYR A 269 3.90 -12.73 -8.90
CA TYR A 269 2.45 -12.59 -8.84
C TYR A 269 1.74 -13.66 -9.67
N THR A 270 0.97 -14.49 -8.98
CA THR A 270 -0.03 -15.36 -9.60
C THR A 270 -1.37 -15.01 -8.97
N PRO A 271 -2.40 -14.62 -9.75
CA PRO A 271 -3.72 -14.32 -9.20
C PRO A 271 -4.26 -15.49 -8.38
N PRO A 272 -4.84 -15.25 -7.18
CA PRO A 272 -5.49 -16.31 -6.43
C PRO A 272 -6.77 -16.77 -7.14
N THR A 273 -7.17 -18.02 -6.90
CA THR A 273 -8.48 -18.51 -7.35
C THR A 273 -9.55 -17.95 -6.42
N ILE A 274 -10.23 -16.89 -6.85
CA ILE A 274 -11.27 -16.22 -6.09
C ILE A 274 -12.59 -16.99 -6.21
N PRO A 275 -13.23 -17.44 -5.11
CA PRO A 275 -14.54 -18.06 -5.15
C PRO A 275 -15.60 -17.17 -5.81
N ASP A 276 -16.52 -17.75 -6.59
CA ASP A 276 -17.51 -16.96 -7.34
C ASP A 276 -18.39 -16.10 -6.44
N TRP A 277 -18.75 -16.58 -5.25
CA TRP A 277 -19.51 -15.78 -4.31
C TRP A 277 -18.75 -14.52 -3.81
N VAL A 278 -17.42 -14.54 -3.80
CA VAL A 278 -16.59 -13.35 -3.47
C VAL A 278 -16.62 -12.37 -4.65
N LYS A 279 -16.54 -12.86 -5.88
CA LYS A 279 -16.71 -12.00 -7.07
C LYS A 279 -18.09 -11.34 -7.07
N ASP A 280 -19.13 -12.10 -6.76
CA ASP A 280 -20.53 -11.68 -6.70
C ASP A 280 -20.89 -10.87 -5.44
N MET A 281 -19.94 -10.60 -4.57
CA MET A 281 -20.16 -9.77 -3.40
C MET A 281 -20.50 -8.33 -3.81
N THR A 282 -21.65 -7.84 -3.36
CA THR A 282 -22.09 -6.46 -3.61
C THR A 282 -21.50 -5.49 -2.59
N GLY A 283 -21.32 -5.97 -1.39
CA GLY A 283 -20.78 -5.29 -0.22
C GLY A 283 -21.16 -6.02 1.05
N TRP A 284 -20.69 -5.53 2.17
CA TRP A 284 -21.00 -6.08 3.48
C TRP A 284 -21.56 -5.06 4.44
N GLN A 285 -22.29 -5.57 5.42
CA GLN A 285 -22.59 -4.84 6.64
C GLN A 285 -21.62 -5.32 7.73
N ARG A 286 -20.92 -4.40 8.35
CA ARG A 286 -19.98 -4.67 9.43
C ARG A 286 -20.68 -4.47 10.78
N ILE A 287 -20.63 -5.51 11.62
CA ILE A 287 -21.33 -5.57 12.92
C ILE A 287 -20.32 -5.83 14.04
N ILE A 288 -20.41 -5.07 15.12
CA ILE A 288 -19.66 -5.30 16.36
C ILE A 288 -20.64 -5.86 17.41
N CYS A 289 -20.51 -7.14 17.76
CA CYS A 289 -21.39 -7.76 18.76
C CYS A 289 -21.17 -7.15 20.14
N ARG A 290 -19.95 -7.26 20.68
CA ARG A 290 -19.58 -6.60 21.95
C ARG A 290 -18.53 -5.53 21.66
N SER A 291 -18.83 -4.29 22.07
CA SER A 291 -17.93 -3.15 21.89
C SER A 291 -16.68 -3.26 22.76
N GLN A 292 -15.66 -2.46 22.46
CA GLN A 292 -14.45 -2.35 23.28
C GLN A 292 -14.72 -1.85 24.71
N TYR A 293 -15.85 -1.22 24.95
CA TYR A 293 -16.27 -0.73 26.27
C TYR A 293 -17.08 -1.76 27.06
N GLY A 294 -17.49 -2.87 26.42
CA GLY A 294 -18.26 -3.96 27.03
C GLY A 294 -19.75 -3.94 26.69
N ASP A 295 -20.24 -2.91 25.98
CA ASP A 295 -21.63 -2.83 25.57
C ASP A 295 -21.95 -3.96 24.57
N VAL A 296 -23.05 -4.64 24.80
CA VAL A 296 -23.62 -5.61 23.86
C VAL A 296 -24.48 -4.85 22.87
N ASN A 297 -24.01 -4.73 21.61
CA ASN A 297 -24.79 -4.13 20.52
C ASN A 297 -25.68 -5.18 19.85
N PHE A 298 -25.16 -6.41 19.70
CA PHE A 298 -25.85 -7.54 19.08
C PHE A 298 -25.50 -8.84 19.82
N THR A 299 -26.50 -9.65 20.11
CA THR A 299 -26.28 -11.07 20.38
C THR A 299 -26.16 -11.84 19.07
N TYR A 300 -25.77 -13.11 19.13
CA TYR A 300 -25.71 -13.91 17.89
C TYR A 300 -27.09 -14.12 17.29
N ALA A 301 -28.16 -14.18 18.12
CA ALA A 301 -29.54 -14.27 17.65
C ALA A 301 -30.01 -13.02 16.86
N ASP A 302 -29.33 -11.89 17.02
CA ASP A 302 -29.65 -10.65 16.29
C ASP A 302 -29.00 -10.60 14.88
N LEU A 303 -27.95 -11.40 14.64
CA LEU A 303 -27.19 -11.35 13.36
C LEU A 303 -28.05 -11.66 12.13
N PRO A 304 -28.95 -12.66 12.13
CA PRO A 304 -29.84 -12.91 10.99
C PRO A 304 -30.79 -11.73 10.70
N ARG A 305 -31.26 -11.02 11.74
CA ARG A 305 -32.06 -9.81 11.57
C ARG A 305 -31.22 -8.70 10.92
N ALA A 306 -30.00 -8.44 11.43
CA ALA A 306 -29.10 -7.45 10.88
C ALA A 306 -28.75 -7.75 9.41
N TYR A 307 -28.52 -9.01 9.07
CA TYR A 307 -28.31 -9.42 7.68
C TYR A 307 -29.52 -9.11 6.79
N ARG A 308 -30.75 -9.41 7.23
CA ARG A 308 -31.97 -9.09 6.46
C ARG A 308 -32.13 -7.60 6.18
N GLU A 309 -31.74 -6.74 7.12
CA GLU A 309 -31.74 -5.29 6.89
C GLU A 309 -30.70 -4.88 5.83
N GLY A 310 -29.50 -5.45 5.87
CA GLY A 310 -28.49 -5.25 4.81
C GLY A 310 -28.95 -5.75 3.43
N GLN A 311 -29.61 -6.91 3.41
CA GLN A 311 -30.16 -7.52 2.19
C GLN A 311 -31.19 -6.61 1.50
N LYS A 312 -32.00 -5.85 2.25
CA LYS A 312 -32.93 -4.86 1.68
C LYS A 312 -32.21 -3.74 0.93
N ALA A 313 -30.99 -3.41 1.35
CA ALA A 313 -30.11 -2.46 0.65
C ALA A 313 -29.32 -3.13 -0.49
N GLY A 314 -29.46 -4.43 -0.72
CA GLY A 314 -28.74 -5.18 -1.72
C GLY A 314 -27.40 -5.75 -1.26
N LEU A 315 -27.05 -5.65 0.04
CA LEU A 315 -25.83 -6.23 0.58
C LEU A 315 -26.01 -7.74 0.82
N ASN A 316 -25.02 -8.53 0.46
CA ASN A 316 -25.11 -10.00 0.54
C ASN A 316 -24.05 -10.64 1.46
N PHE A 317 -23.35 -9.84 2.25
CA PHE A 317 -22.31 -10.31 3.15
C PHE A 317 -22.37 -9.62 4.52
N LEU A 318 -22.10 -10.38 5.59
CA LEU A 318 -22.03 -9.89 6.96
C LEU A 318 -20.64 -10.11 7.53
N MET A 319 -19.98 -9.05 8.01
CA MET A 319 -18.70 -9.14 8.69
C MET A 319 -18.88 -8.91 10.19
N VAL A 320 -18.49 -9.89 11.02
CA VAL A 320 -18.76 -9.92 12.45
C VAL A 320 -17.50 -9.69 13.26
N PHE A 321 -17.52 -8.60 14.02
CA PHE A 321 -16.47 -8.19 14.97
C PHE A 321 -16.96 -8.36 16.40
N GLY A 322 -16.04 -8.42 17.36
CA GLY A 322 -16.37 -8.46 18.79
C GLY A 322 -17.24 -9.66 19.18
N TRP A 323 -17.11 -10.77 18.45
CA TRP A 323 -17.86 -12.02 18.66
C TRP A 323 -17.27 -12.88 19.78
N TRP A 324 -16.11 -12.53 20.32
CA TRP A 324 -15.41 -13.31 21.35
C TRP A 324 -15.58 -12.68 22.75
N ARG A 325 -15.41 -13.50 23.78
CA ARG A 325 -15.54 -13.12 25.21
C ARG A 325 -14.62 -11.95 25.58
N GLY A 326 -13.47 -11.82 24.95
CA GLY A 326 -12.51 -10.72 25.17
C GLY A 326 -13.01 -9.34 24.75
N ARG A 327 -14.09 -9.22 23.97
CA ARG A 327 -14.58 -7.97 23.36
C ARG A 327 -13.75 -7.47 22.18
N PHE A 328 -14.36 -6.60 21.35
CA PHE A 328 -13.62 -5.91 20.30
C PHE A 328 -12.47 -5.06 20.89
N ASP A 329 -11.33 -5.05 20.23
CA ASP A 329 -10.10 -4.39 20.67
C ASP A 329 -9.60 -4.80 22.06
N ASN A 330 -9.84 -6.06 22.46
CA ASN A 330 -9.34 -6.59 23.72
C ASN A 330 -9.08 -8.10 23.64
N GLY A 331 -8.15 -8.57 24.47
CA GLY A 331 -7.90 -9.99 24.70
C GLY A 331 -7.15 -10.69 23.58
N TYR A 332 -6.64 -9.96 22.58
CA TYR A 332 -5.87 -10.56 21.49
C TYR A 332 -4.63 -11.31 22.00
N PRO A 333 -4.30 -12.49 21.46
CA PRO A 333 -4.94 -13.22 20.37
C PRO A 333 -5.84 -14.37 20.84
N VAL A 334 -6.54 -14.24 21.96
CA VAL A 334 -7.40 -15.29 22.52
C VAL A 334 -8.85 -15.09 22.06
N TYR A 335 -9.37 -16.06 21.30
CA TYR A 335 -10.71 -15.99 20.71
C TYR A 335 -11.56 -17.17 21.17
N GLU A 336 -12.53 -16.90 22.03
CA GLU A 336 -13.54 -17.85 22.48
C GLU A 336 -14.91 -17.24 22.28
N PRO A 337 -15.91 -17.98 21.74
CA PRO A 337 -17.28 -17.47 21.64
C PRO A 337 -17.78 -16.99 23.00
N ASP A 338 -18.48 -15.87 22.99
CA ASP A 338 -19.01 -15.26 24.20
C ASP A 338 -20.34 -15.92 24.60
N ASP A 339 -20.39 -16.53 25.78
CA ASP A 339 -21.60 -17.23 26.30
C ASP A 339 -22.77 -16.26 26.48
N GLU A 340 -22.51 -15.01 26.87
CA GLU A 340 -23.55 -13.98 27.03
C GLU A 340 -24.13 -13.54 25.68
N LEU A 341 -23.44 -13.76 24.58
CA LEU A 341 -23.92 -13.49 23.22
C LEU A 341 -24.64 -14.70 22.61
N GLY A 342 -24.60 -15.88 23.26
CA GLY A 342 -25.26 -17.11 22.80
C GLY A 342 -24.34 -18.33 22.68
N GLY A 343 -23.05 -18.20 23.01
CA GLY A 343 -22.06 -19.27 22.98
C GLY A 343 -21.77 -19.83 21.58
N ALA A 344 -20.96 -20.87 21.50
CA ALA A 344 -20.56 -21.47 20.23
C ALA A 344 -21.74 -21.98 19.38
N ASP A 345 -22.75 -22.58 20.00
CA ASP A 345 -23.89 -23.12 19.28
C ASP A 345 -24.80 -22.01 18.74
N GLY A 346 -24.98 -20.92 19.50
CA GLY A 346 -25.70 -19.74 19.03
C GLY A 346 -25.03 -19.08 17.83
N LEU A 347 -23.67 -18.99 17.84
CA LEU A 347 -22.94 -18.45 16.72
C LEU A 347 -23.08 -19.33 15.46
N ARG A 348 -22.98 -20.66 15.60
CA ARG A 348 -23.21 -21.61 14.49
C ARG A 348 -24.61 -21.49 13.90
N ALA A 349 -25.60 -21.42 14.77
CA ALA A 349 -27.00 -21.31 14.36
C ALA A 349 -27.27 -20.02 13.60
N ALA A 350 -26.73 -18.89 14.07
CA ALA A 350 -26.88 -17.60 13.41
C ALA A 350 -26.22 -17.59 12.03
N ILE A 351 -24.99 -18.12 11.90
CA ILE A 351 -24.28 -18.23 10.62
C ILE A 351 -25.09 -19.10 9.64
N LYS A 352 -25.59 -20.26 10.10
CA LYS A 352 -26.40 -21.15 9.28
C LYS A 352 -27.69 -20.49 8.79
N GLU A 353 -28.41 -19.77 9.66
CA GLU A 353 -29.61 -19.03 9.26
C GLU A 353 -29.34 -17.98 8.20
N ILE A 354 -28.22 -17.24 8.30
CA ILE A 354 -27.80 -16.26 7.29
C ILE A 354 -27.51 -16.96 5.95
N GLN A 355 -26.81 -18.10 5.99
CA GLN A 355 -26.50 -18.88 4.78
C GLN A 355 -27.78 -19.44 4.13
N ASP A 356 -28.76 -19.85 4.93
CA ASP A 356 -30.07 -20.32 4.42
C ASP A 356 -30.87 -19.21 3.71
N MET A 357 -30.58 -17.94 4.00
CA MET A 357 -31.10 -16.78 3.29
C MET A 357 -30.25 -16.36 2.07
N GLY A 358 -29.21 -17.13 1.72
CA GLY A 358 -28.28 -16.84 0.63
C GLY A 358 -27.13 -15.91 0.98
N GLY A 359 -27.00 -15.53 2.25
CA GLY A 359 -25.92 -14.66 2.73
C GLY A 359 -24.60 -15.38 2.98
N ARG A 360 -23.56 -14.59 3.22
CA ARG A 360 -22.23 -15.06 3.62
C ARG A 360 -21.76 -14.35 4.87
N VAL A 361 -20.93 -15.02 5.67
CA VAL A 361 -20.45 -14.48 6.95
C VAL A 361 -18.93 -14.60 7.06
N ALA A 362 -18.27 -13.49 7.44
CA ALA A 362 -16.88 -13.49 7.88
C ALA A 362 -16.79 -13.30 9.40
N LEU A 363 -15.85 -14.00 10.01
CA LEU A 363 -15.46 -13.77 11.39
C LEU A 363 -14.09 -13.08 11.44
N TYR A 364 -14.02 -12.01 12.22
CA TYR A 364 -12.84 -11.19 12.42
C TYR A 364 -11.87 -11.82 13.43
N THR A 365 -10.57 -11.74 13.16
CA THR A 365 -9.48 -11.84 14.15
C THR A 365 -8.41 -10.80 13.83
N ASN A 366 -7.61 -10.38 14.82
CA ASN A 366 -6.45 -9.53 14.58
C ASN A 366 -5.22 -10.41 14.29
N GLY A 367 -4.50 -10.12 13.22
CA GLY A 367 -3.33 -10.88 12.76
C GLY A 367 -1.99 -10.31 13.21
N GLN A 368 -1.98 -9.29 14.08
CA GLN A 368 -0.74 -8.60 14.46
C GLN A 368 -0.63 -8.30 15.96
N LEU A 369 -1.72 -7.93 16.63
CA LEU A 369 -1.68 -7.38 17.98
C LEU A 369 -1.74 -8.47 19.07
N ILE A 370 -0.96 -8.27 20.12
CA ILE A 370 -0.98 -9.05 21.35
C ILE A 370 -1.30 -8.09 22.50
N ASP A 371 -2.39 -8.36 23.21
CA ASP A 371 -2.82 -7.60 24.38
C ASP A 371 -1.92 -7.92 25.58
N VAL A 372 -1.22 -6.93 26.08
CA VAL A 372 -0.27 -7.11 27.20
C VAL A 372 -0.93 -7.50 28.53
N ALA A 373 -2.26 -7.40 28.63
CA ALA A 373 -3.03 -7.81 29.81
C ALA A 373 -3.35 -9.30 29.83
N THR A 374 -3.06 -10.06 28.77
CA THR A 374 -3.37 -11.49 28.66
C THR A 374 -2.30 -12.39 29.29
N ASP A 375 -2.69 -13.61 29.70
CA ASP A 375 -1.75 -14.64 30.07
C ASP A 375 -0.89 -15.06 28.88
N PHE A 376 -1.47 -15.07 27.69
CA PHE A 376 -0.71 -15.33 26.45
C PHE A 376 0.52 -14.43 26.31
N TYR A 377 0.37 -13.11 26.54
CA TYR A 377 1.51 -12.20 26.51
C TYR A 377 2.58 -12.55 27.55
N ARG A 378 2.15 -12.80 28.79
CA ARG A 378 3.08 -13.12 29.89
C ARG A 378 3.84 -14.43 29.68
N GLU A 379 3.20 -15.44 29.09
CA GLU A 379 3.76 -16.76 28.90
C GLU A 379 4.56 -16.90 27.62
N LYS A 380 4.09 -16.31 26.51
CA LYS A 380 4.61 -16.52 25.16
C LYS A 380 4.81 -15.20 24.38
N GLY A 381 3.83 -14.31 24.40
CA GLY A 381 3.70 -13.20 23.49
C GLY A 381 4.87 -12.22 23.53
N HIS A 382 5.48 -12.02 24.70
CA HIS A 382 6.65 -11.15 24.86
C HIS A 382 7.86 -11.60 24.02
N ARG A 383 7.97 -12.89 23.67
CA ARG A 383 9.04 -13.43 22.83
C ARG A 383 8.72 -13.41 21.34
N LEU A 384 7.45 -13.15 20.99
CA LEU A 384 6.96 -13.12 19.61
C LEU A 384 6.83 -11.69 19.08
N CYS A 385 6.99 -10.68 19.93
CA CYS A 385 6.82 -9.31 19.52
C CYS A 385 8.05 -8.71 18.83
N ARG A 386 7.80 -7.72 17.99
CA ARG A 386 8.85 -6.96 17.33
C ARG A 386 9.61 -6.11 18.33
N ILE A 387 10.90 -6.02 18.15
CA ILE A 387 11.81 -5.21 18.97
C ILE A 387 12.38 -4.09 18.10
N ASP A 388 12.35 -2.87 18.62
CA ASP A 388 12.95 -1.71 17.95
C ASP A 388 14.48 -1.71 18.06
N ILE A 389 15.11 -0.72 17.44
CA ILE A 389 16.57 -0.61 17.40
C ILE A 389 17.20 -0.35 18.78
N ASP A 390 16.43 0.12 19.76
CA ASP A 390 16.86 0.37 21.13
C ASP A 390 16.54 -0.81 22.08
N GLY A 391 16.01 -1.90 21.53
CA GLY A 391 15.67 -3.11 22.31
C GLY A 391 14.29 -3.06 22.97
N ASN A 392 13.43 -2.10 22.62
CA ASN A 392 12.08 -2.00 23.16
C ASN A 392 11.06 -2.70 22.28
N GLU A 393 9.98 -3.20 22.90
CA GLU A 393 8.83 -3.71 22.17
C GLU A 393 8.10 -2.57 21.46
N TYR A 394 7.73 -2.78 20.19
CA TYR A 394 6.80 -1.89 19.52
C TYR A 394 5.42 -1.98 20.17
N ARG A 395 4.92 -0.86 20.67
CA ARG A 395 3.64 -0.77 21.38
C ARG A 395 2.65 0.11 20.65
N ASP A 396 1.42 -0.37 20.59
CA ASP A 396 0.26 0.40 20.16
C ASP A 396 -0.68 0.63 21.34
N HIS A 397 -1.20 1.86 21.48
CA HIS A 397 -2.04 2.27 22.60
C HIS A 397 -3.42 2.69 22.09
N TYR A 398 -4.42 1.89 22.39
CA TYR A 398 -5.80 2.25 22.07
C TYR A 398 -6.39 3.14 23.16
N ARG A 399 -7.17 4.11 22.71
CA ARG A 399 -7.55 5.27 23.49
C ARG A 399 -8.99 5.13 23.91
N PHE A 400 -9.18 4.96 25.20
CA PHE A 400 -10.50 4.97 25.79
C PHE A 400 -10.56 6.14 26.76
N GLY A 401 -11.46 7.12 26.49
CA GLY A 401 -11.60 8.33 27.28
C GLY A 401 -10.63 9.46 26.88
N ASN A 402 -10.79 10.59 27.55
CA ASN A 402 -10.11 11.84 27.17
C ASN A 402 -8.58 11.79 27.34
N ALA A 403 -8.10 11.17 28.43
CA ALA A 403 -6.67 11.07 28.68
C ALA A 403 -5.97 10.25 27.60
N GLY A 404 -6.46 9.06 27.30
CA GLY A 404 -5.89 8.22 26.25
C GLY A 404 -6.03 8.81 24.85
N THR A 405 -6.97 9.72 24.61
CA THR A 405 -7.12 10.43 23.34
C THR A 405 -6.06 11.52 23.18
N SER A 406 -5.70 12.20 24.25
CA SER A 406 -4.80 13.36 24.22
C SER A 406 -3.35 13.01 24.49
N ILE A 407 -3.09 11.97 25.29
CA ILE A 407 -1.74 11.57 25.72
C ILE A 407 -1.41 10.23 25.06
N ARG A 408 -0.64 10.26 23.98
CA ARG A 408 -0.35 9.07 23.14
C ARG A 408 0.41 7.96 23.85
N THR A 409 1.19 8.28 24.84
CA THR A 409 1.96 7.32 25.65
C THR A 409 1.18 6.76 26.83
N PHE A 410 -0.05 7.21 27.02
CA PHE A 410 -0.95 6.78 28.08
C PHE A 410 -2.26 6.31 27.47
N GLY A 411 -2.46 5.01 27.36
CA GLY A 411 -3.69 4.37 26.92
C GLY A 411 -4.21 3.41 27.95
N TYR A 412 -5.52 3.27 28.06
CA TYR A 412 -6.11 2.26 28.92
C TYR A 412 -5.91 0.84 28.40
N LYS A 413 -5.56 0.70 27.10
CA LYS A 413 -5.28 -0.55 26.45
C LYS A 413 -3.96 -0.46 25.70
N SER A 414 -3.08 -1.39 25.99
CA SER A 414 -1.78 -1.48 25.36
C SER A 414 -1.61 -2.82 24.66
N PHE A 415 -1.08 -2.79 23.46
CA PHE A 415 -0.72 -3.96 22.67
C PHE A 415 0.75 -3.91 22.32
N VAL A 416 1.34 -5.07 22.08
CA VAL A 416 2.59 -5.21 21.35
C VAL A 416 2.29 -5.80 19.98
N THR A 417 3.18 -5.56 19.01
CA THR A 417 3.02 -6.07 17.65
C THR A 417 3.82 -7.34 17.45
N ALA A 418 3.18 -8.40 16.99
CA ALA A 418 3.85 -9.65 16.70
C ALA A 418 4.79 -9.54 15.49
N CYS A 419 5.92 -10.24 15.53
CA CYS A 419 6.73 -10.51 14.36
C CYS A 419 6.12 -11.67 13.58
N ALA A 420 5.46 -11.36 12.47
CA ALA A 420 4.59 -12.28 11.74
C ALA A 420 5.32 -13.52 11.17
N GLY A 421 6.66 -13.51 11.10
CA GLY A 421 7.47 -14.63 10.60
C GLY A 421 7.84 -15.66 11.64
N THR A 422 7.52 -15.45 12.92
CA THR A 422 7.83 -16.46 13.95
C THR A 422 6.92 -17.67 13.78
N PRO A 423 7.47 -18.91 13.82
CA PRO A 423 6.67 -20.12 13.59
C PRO A 423 5.47 -20.23 14.52
N GLU A 424 5.64 -19.94 15.79
CA GLU A 424 4.57 -20.00 16.80
C GLU A 424 3.44 -19.00 16.51
N TRP A 425 3.75 -17.84 15.91
CA TRP A 425 2.72 -16.87 15.50
C TRP A 425 1.96 -17.37 14.27
N ILE A 426 2.66 -17.97 13.31
CA ILE A 426 2.05 -18.57 12.13
C ILE A 426 1.10 -19.71 12.56
N ASP A 427 1.54 -20.61 13.40
CA ASP A 427 0.73 -21.72 13.91
C ASP A 427 -0.54 -21.21 14.59
N LEU A 428 -0.42 -20.17 15.42
CA LEU A 428 -1.56 -19.55 16.08
C LEU A 428 -2.56 -18.95 15.07
N GLN A 429 -2.09 -18.31 14.00
CA GLN A 429 -2.99 -17.79 12.97
C GLN A 429 -3.72 -18.90 12.21
N LEU A 430 -3.08 -20.04 12.01
CA LEU A 430 -3.70 -21.25 11.45
C LEU A 430 -4.76 -21.84 12.39
N GLU A 431 -4.51 -21.88 13.70
CA GLU A 431 -5.52 -22.26 14.70
C GLU A 431 -6.73 -21.32 14.67
N HIS A 432 -6.52 -20.01 14.50
CA HIS A 432 -7.61 -19.04 14.35
C HIS A 432 -8.40 -19.26 13.06
N GLU A 433 -7.77 -19.70 12.00
CA GLU A 433 -8.45 -20.05 10.76
C GLU A 433 -9.39 -21.24 10.98
N ASP A 434 -8.84 -22.33 11.52
CA ASP A 434 -9.60 -23.54 11.84
C ASP A 434 -10.80 -23.22 12.77
N LEU A 435 -10.58 -22.39 13.78
CA LEU A 435 -11.61 -21.95 14.70
C LEU A 435 -12.75 -21.24 13.99
N LYS A 436 -12.47 -20.26 13.14
CA LYS A 436 -13.49 -19.51 12.38
C LYS A 436 -14.31 -20.44 11.48
N PHE A 437 -13.65 -21.33 10.76
CA PHE A 437 -14.33 -22.29 9.88
C PHE A 437 -15.09 -23.38 10.66
N SER A 438 -14.68 -23.70 11.89
CA SER A 438 -15.41 -24.63 12.77
C SER A 438 -16.80 -24.12 13.18
N PHE A 439 -17.01 -22.79 13.14
CA PHE A 439 -18.34 -22.17 13.35
C PHE A 439 -19.16 -22.09 12.05
N GLY A 440 -18.61 -22.52 10.92
CA GLY A 440 -19.28 -22.51 9.63
C GLY A 440 -19.08 -21.20 8.82
N ALA A 441 -18.22 -20.28 9.28
CA ALA A 441 -17.95 -19.03 8.57
C ALA A 441 -17.56 -19.27 7.11
N ASP A 442 -18.02 -18.41 6.19
CA ASP A 442 -17.66 -18.48 4.78
C ASP A 442 -16.28 -17.85 4.52
N SER A 443 -15.89 -16.93 5.38
CA SER A 443 -14.58 -16.26 5.30
C SER A 443 -13.91 -16.10 6.65
N ALA A 444 -12.59 -16.26 6.65
CA ALA A 444 -11.71 -15.84 7.73
C ALA A 444 -11.16 -14.44 7.40
N PHE A 445 -11.48 -13.44 8.23
CA PHE A 445 -10.95 -12.10 8.09
C PHE A 445 -9.84 -11.85 9.11
N TYR A 446 -8.72 -11.34 8.63
CA TYR A 446 -7.54 -11.00 9.43
C TYR A 446 -7.25 -9.50 9.35
N ASP A 447 -7.33 -8.83 10.48
CA ASP A 447 -7.01 -7.42 10.62
C ASP A 447 -5.49 -7.21 10.71
N GLN A 448 -4.98 -6.13 10.13
CA GLN A 448 -3.61 -5.62 10.26
C GLN A 448 -2.48 -6.53 9.74
N ILE A 449 -2.74 -7.71 9.21
CA ILE A 449 -1.68 -8.56 8.66
C ILE A 449 -1.32 -8.20 7.22
N GLY A 450 -2.25 -7.62 6.46
CA GLY A 450 -2.07 -7.31 5.04
C GLY A 450 -1.12 -6.15 4.78
N ALA A 451 -1.23 -5.08 5.52
CA ALA A 451 -0.30 -3.95 5.51
C ALA A 451 -0.45 -3.14 6.78
N PHE A 452 0.66 -2.68 7.29
CA PHE A 452 0.75 -1.77 8.42
C PHE A 452 2.04 -0.95 8.28
N ALA A 453 2.18 0.14 9.05
CA ALA A 453 3.41 0.93 9.01
C ALA A 453 4.64 0.03 9.16
N PRO A 454 5.71 0.24 8.40
CA PRO A 454 6.92 -0.56 8.52
C PRO A 454 7.48 -0.38 9.93
N MET A 455 7.77 -1.51 10.55
CA MET A 455 8.36 -1.58 11.88
C MET A 455 9.50 -2.60 11.83
N PRO A 456 10.70 -2.22 11.33
CA PRO A 456 11.84 -3.12 11.27
C PRO A 456 12.10 -3.77 12.62
N CYS A 457 12.24 -5.09 12.66
CA CYS A 457 12.40 -5.84 13.89
C CYS A 457 13.87 -6.19 14.11
N PHE A 458 14.46 -5.72 15.20
CA PHE A 458 15.86 -5.92 15.56
C PHE A 458 16.08 -7.12 16.50
N CYS A 459 15.10 -7.99 16.68
CA CYS A 459 15.24 -9.22 17.44
C CYS A 459 16.04 -10.25 16.62
N GLU A 460 17.25 -10.56 17.05
CA GLU A 460 18.16 -11.49 16.35
C GLU A 460 17.70 -12.97 16.46
N ASP A 461 16.86 -13.28 17.45
CA ASP A 461 16.29 -14.61 17.63
C ASP A 461 15.13 -14.94 16.69
N HIS A 462 14.63 -13.94 15.94
CA HIS A 462 13.57 -14.14 14.95
C HIS A 462 14.13 -14.62 13.60
N PRO A 463 13.32 -15.26 12.74
CA PRO A 463 13.80 -15.89 11.49
C PRO A 463 14.52 -14.95 10.52
N HIS A 464 14.27 -13.64 10.60
CA HIS A 464 14.97 -12.64 9.77
C HIS A 464 16.38 -12.30 10.31
N GLY A 465 16.74 -12.76 11.52
CA GLY A 465 18.06 -12.55 12.13
C GLY A 465 18.45 -11.06 12.19
N ASN A 466 19.66 -10.77 11.74
CA ASN A 466 20.23 -9.42 11.75
C ASN A 466 19.69 -8.49 10.63
N ARG A 467 18.68 -8.89 9.88
CA ARG A 467 18.11 -8.13 8.75
C ARG A 467 16.74 -7.54 9.09
N PRO A 468 16.67 -6.44 9.84
CA PRO A 468 15.42 -5.89 10.39
C PRO A 468 14.37 -5.55 9.35
N ALA A 469 14.76 -5.08 8.16
CA ALA A 469 13.85 -4.72 7.09
C ALA A 469 13.17 -5.93 6.43
N GLN A 470 13.71 -7.14 6.60
CA GLN A 470 13.16 -8.39 6.06
C GLN A 470 12.00 -8.97 6.88
N GLN A 471 11.63 -8.36 7.99
CA GLN A 471 10.50 -8.81 8.79
C GLN A 471 9.17 -8.87 7.99
N GLU A 472 9.07 -8.16 6.87
CA GLU A 472 7.91 -8.20 5.97
C GLU A 472 7.78 -9.55 5.25
N GLU A 473 8.87 -10.25 5.00
CA GLU A 473 8.83 -11.65 4.52
C GLU A 473 8.07 -12.57 5.46
N GLY A 474 8.07 -12.27 6.76
CA GLY A 474 7.25 -12.96 7.74
C GLY A 474 5.76 -12.82 7.49
N ARG A 475 5.28 -11.62 7.08
CA ARG A 475 3.88 -11.39 6.70
C ARG A 475 3.51 -12.23 5.47
N ARG A 476 4.38 -12.25 4.46
CA ARG A 476 4.17 -13.07 3.26
C ARG A 476 4.10 -14.54 3.62
N SER A 477 5.02 -15.03 4.44
CA SER A 477 5.05 -16.42 4.90
C SER A 477 3.80 -16.80 5.68
N CYS A 478 3.34 -15.93 6.58
CA CYS A 478 2.12 -16.14 7.36
C CYS A 478 0.87 -16.21 6.47
N LEU A 479 0.65 -15.22 5.59
CA LEU A 479 -0.49 -15.22 4.69
C LEU A 479 -0.45 -16.36 3.67
N LYS A 480 0.74 -16.73 3.21
CA LYS A 480 0.92 -17.92 2.35
C LYS A 480 0.51 -19.22 3.06
N ALA A 481 0.85 -19.38 4.34
CA ALA A 481 0.44 -20.53 5.14
C ALA A 481 -1.07 -20.57 5.36
N ILE A 482 -1.68 -19.44 5.70
CA ILE A 482 -3.13 -19.28 5.85
C ILE A 482 -3.83 -19.63 4.52
N HIS A 483 -3.40 -19.05 3.42
CA HIS A 483 -3.98 -19.31 2.10
C HIS A 483 -3.91 -20.79 1.69
N ALA A 484 -2.78 -21.44 1.97
CA ALA A 484 -2.58 -22.85 1.65
C ALA A 484 -3.49 -23.80 2.46
N ARG A 485 -3.96 -23.35 3.65
CA ARG A 485 -4.85 -24.11 4.54
C ARG A 485 -6.33 -23.81 4.29
N CYS A 486 -6.64 -22.70 3.61
CA CYS A 486 -8.01 -22.26 3.36
C CYS A 486 -8.81 -23.35 2.62
N PRO A 487 -9.96 -23.82 3.14
CA PRO A 487 -10.74 -24.84 2.48
C PRO A 487 -11.33 -24.33 1.15
N GLU A 488 -11.48 -25.24 0.18
CA GLU A 488 -12.13 -24.93 -1.09
C GLU A 488 -13.50 -24.28 -0.89
N GLY A 489 -13.78 -23.22 -1.65
CA GLY A 489 -15.02 -22.45 -1.58
C GLY A 489 -15.11 -21.47 -0.39
N ARG A 490 -14.13 -21.47 0.51
CA ARG A 490 -13.98 -20.47 1.58
C ARG A 490 -13.09 -19.33 1.11
N ALA A 491 -13.05 -18.25 1.89
CA ALA A 491 -12.25 -17.07 1.53
C ALA A 491 -11.40 -16.55 2.68
N ILE A 492 -10.30 -15.91 2.33
CA ILE A 492 -9.44 -15.13 3.20
C ILE A 492 -9.60 -13.66 2.84
N GLY A 493 -9.90 -12.82 3.83
CA GLY A 493 -9.90 -11.38 3.70
C GLY A 493 -8.93 -10.75 4.67
N THR A 494 -8.39 -9.59 4.32
CA THR A 494 -7.53 -8.82 5.23
C THR A 494 -7.82 -7.33 5.15
N GLU A 495 -7.53 -6.62 6.22
CA GLU A 495 -7.46 -5.18 6.22
C GLU A 495 -6.17 -4.73 5.53
N MET A 496 -6.31 -3.90 4.51
CA MET A 496 -5.22 -3.46 3.64
C MET A 496 -4.40 -4.63 3.08
N ALA A 497 -3.78 -4.47 1.97
CA ALA A 497 -2.77 -5.38 1.47
C ALA A 497 -1.86 -4.63 0.51
N THR A 498 -0.61 -5.01 0.49
CA THR A 498 0.32 -4.62 -0.54
C THR A 498 0.40 -5.69 -1.61
N ASP A 499 0.90 -5.33 -2.75
CA ASP A 499 1.01 -6.12 -3.96
C ASP A 499 1.52 -7.55 -3.77
N VAL A 500 2.63 -7.73 -3.02
CA VAL A 500 3.26 -9.04 -2.78
C VAL A 500 2.36 -9.99 -1.96
N LEU A 501 1.38 -9.45 -1.24
CA LEU A 501 0.45 -10.22 -0.42
C LEU A 501 -0.85 -10.58 -1.16
N LEU A 502 -1.15 -9.91 -2.30
CA LEU A 502 -2.36 -10.15 -3.08
C LEU A 502 -2.57 -11.62 -3.52
N PRO A 503 -1.52 -12.40 -3.85
CA PRO A 503 -1.68 -13.81 -4.19
C PRO A 503 -2.29 -14.68 -3.09
N TYR A 504 -2.30 -14.20 -1.85
CA TYR A 504 -2.67 -14.99 -0.66
C TYR A 504 -3.98 -14.55 -0.01
N VAL A 505 -4.71 -13.61 -0.63
CA VAL A 505 -6.00 -13.13 -0.15
C VAL A 505 -7.03 -13.13 -1.28
N HIS A 506 -8.32 -13.24 -0.94
CA HIS A 506 -9.40 -13.27 -1.93
C HIS A 506 -10.12 -11.93 -2.05
N TYR A 507 -10.06 -11.10 -1.01
CA TYR A 507 -10.58 -9.73 -1.01
C TYR A 507 -9.87 -8.86 0.05
N ILE A 508 -9.93 -7.55 -0.15
CA ILE A 508 -9.23 -6.58 0.68
C ILE A 508 -10.21 -5.55 1.21
N HIS A 509 -10.09 -5.24 2.50
CA HIS A 509 -10.82 -4.16 3.16
C HIS A 509 -10.01 -2.86 3.14
N GLY A 510 -10.12 -2.12 2.06
CA GLY A 510 -9.35 -0.90 1.84
C GLY A 510 -7.86 -1.14 1.58
N ALA A 511 -7.19 -0.22 0.92
CA ALA A 511 -5.74 -0.27 0.73
C ALA A 511 -4.98 0.68 1.68
N GLN A 512 -5.69 1.48 2.48
CA GLN A 512 -5.10 2.42 3.44
C GLN A 512 -6.04 2.68 4.61
N ILE A 513 -5.50 3.22 5.70
CA ILE A 513 -6.29 3.72 6.82
C ILE A 513 -6.84 5.10 6.43
N GLY A 514 -8.11 5.20 6.20
CA GLY A 514 -8.79 6.45 5.82
C GLY A 514 -9.80 6.24 4.70
N PRO A 515 -10.56 7.27 4.34
CA PRO A 515 -11.48 7.20 3.21
C PRO A 515 -10.70 7.00 1.91
N ILE A 516 -11.20 6.13 1.05
CA ILE A 516 -10.63 5.89 -0.28
C ILE A 516 -10.70 7.16 -1.13
N PHE A 517 -11.77 7.94 -0.96
CA PHE A 517 -11.96 9.17 -1.68
C PHE A 517 -11.33 10.38 -0.97
N TYR A 518 -10.41 11.02 -1.65
CA TYR A 518 -9.90 12.37 -1.40
C TYR A 518 -9.58 13.02 -2.76
N GLU A 519 -9.31 14.33 -2.79
CA GLU A 519 -9.28 15.10 -4.02
C GLU A 519 -8.34 14.53 -5.09
N ASN A 520 -7.17 14.08 -4.70
CA ASN A 520 -6.14 13.55 -5.60
C ASN A 520 -6.12 12.02 -5.69
N ALA A 521 -7.07 11.30 -5.07
CA ALA A 521 -7.15 9.85 -5.14
C ALA A 521 -7.27 9.35 -6.59
N PHE A 522 -6.45 8.38 -6.94
CA PHE A 522 -6.39 7.82 -8.30
C PHE A 522 -6.27 6.27 -8.25
N PRO A 523 -7.33 5.58 -7.85
CA PRO A 523 -7.32 4.13 -7.67
C PRO A 523 -7.02 3.32 -8.93
N ALA A 524 -7.17 3.92 -10.09
CA ALA A 524 -6.93 3.25 -11.38
C ALA A 524 -5.55 2.59 -11.45
N MET A 525 -4.54 3.11 -10.75
CA MET A 525 -3.19 2.56 -10.77
C MET A 525 -3.12 1.14 -10.21
N LEU A 526 -3.62 0.93 -8.98
CA LEU A 526 -3.62 -0.40 -8.37
C LEU A 526 -4.59 -1.34 -9.08
N LEU A 527 -5.80 -0.86 -9.40
CA LEU A 527 -6.85 -1.67 -10.04
C LEU A 527 -6.44 -2.14 -11.43
N ARG A 528 -5.73 -1.32 -12.21
CA ARG A 528 -5.23 -1.70 -13.53
C ARG A 528 -4.06 -2.68 -13.43
N THR A 529 -3.18 -2.51 -12.44
CA THR A 529 -2.01 -3.38 -12.26
C THR A 529 -2.42 -4.79 -11.80
N PHE A 530 -3.39 -4.90 -10.89
CA PHE A 530 -3.88 -6.15 -10.32
C PHE A 530 -5.42 -6.22 -10.35
N PRO A 531 -6.01 -6.29 -11.54
CA PRO A 531 -7.46 -6.19 -11.73
C PRO A 531 -8.26 -7.39 -11.23
N GLU A 532 -7.58 -8.48 -10.89
CA GLU A 532 -8.19 -9.72 -10.43
C GLU A 532 -8.73 -9.63 -9.01
N MET A 533 -8.24 -8.65 -8.23
CA MET A 533 -8.53 -8.54 -6.81
C MET A 533 -9.89 -7.90 -6.53
N VAL A 534 -10.61 -8.45 -5.54
CA VAL A 534 -11.84 -7.84 -5.03
C VAL A 534 -11.50 -6.87 -3.90
N HIS A 535 -11.82 -5.61 -4.13
CA HIS A 535 -11.58 -4.52 -3.19
C HIS A 535 -12.89 -4.01 -2.61
N THR A 536 -12.86 -3.56 -1.36
CA THR A 536 -13.96 -2.85 -0.75
C THR A 536 -13.56 -1.40 -0.48
N ASP A 537 -14.54 -0.52 -0.45
CA ASP A 537 -14.32 0.80 0.09
C ASP A 537 -14.19 0.72 1.62
N ARG A 538 -13.98 1.85 2.24
CA ARG A 538 -13.82 1.95 3.69
C ARG A 538 -14.48 3.21 4.21
N PHE A 539 -14.99 3.15 5.45
CA PHE A 539 -15.54 4.31 6.17
C PHE A 539 -16.89 4.86 5.72
N VAL A 540 -17.78 4.03 5.21
CA VAL A 540 -19.18 4.42 5.05
C VAL A 540 -19.94 4.10 6.34
N HIS A 541 -20.09 5.10 7.20
CA HIS A 541 -20.54 4.87 8.58
C HIS A 541 -21.93 5.42 8.91
N ASP A 542 -22.29 6.55 8.36
CA ASP A 542 -23.44 7.32 8.85
C ASP A 542 -24.16 8.08 7.72
N ASP A 543 -25.42 8.44 7.95
CA ASP A 543 -26.18 9.39 7.17
C ASP A 543 -25.64 10.82 7.39
N LYS A 544 -24.50 11.14 6.81
CA LYS A 544 -23.87 12.46 6.92
C LYS A 544 -23.67 13.10 5.56
N PRO A 545 -23.60 14.45 5.50
CA PRO A 545 -23.30 15.14 4.25
C PRO A 545 -22.01 14.61 3.60
N GLY A 546 -22.06 14.35 2.30
CA GLY A 546 -20.91 13.85 1.53
C GLY A 546 -20.77 12.32 1.48
N VAL A 547 -21.66 11.56 2.12
CA VAL A 547 -21.62 10.07 2.01
C VAL A 547 -21.88 9.61 0.57
N GLU A 548 -22.69 10.34 -0.19
CA GLU A 548 -22.94 10.11 -1.61
C GLU A 548 -21.66 10.19 -2.46
N ARG A 549 -20.73 11.07 -2.10
CA ARG A 549 -19.45 11.20 -2.80
C ARG A 549 -18.57 9.97 -2.60
N LEU A 550 -18.53 9.44 -1.38
CA LEU A 550 -17.79 8.20 -1.07
C LEU A 550 -18.37 7.02 -1.86
N LEU A 551 -19.69 6.88 -1.87
CA LEU A 551 -20.37 5.79 -2.55
C LEU A 551 -20.22 5.86 -4.08
N ASN A 552 -20.36 7.04 -4.68
CA ASN A 552 -20.18 7.22 -6.13
C ASN A 552 -18.73 6.95 -6.55
N HIS A 553 -17.76 7.39 -5.75
CA HIS A 553 -16.36 7.06 -5.99
C HIS A 553 -16.11 5.55 -5.93
N ALA A 554 -16.62 4.88 -4.90
CA ALA A 554 -16.55 3.43 -4.79
C ALA A 554 -17.25 2.72 -5.98
N PHE A 555 -18.39 3.26 -6.42
CA PHE A 555 -19.14 2.71 -7.54
C PHE A 555 -18.35 2.71 -8.84
N ILE A 556 -17.79 3.84 -9.25
CA ILE A 556 -17.12 3.96 -10.56
C ILE A 556 -15.85 3.10 -10.66
N TYR A 557 -15.20 2.80 -9.54
CA TYR A 557 -14.02 1.93 -9.49
C TYR A 557 -14.35 0.46 -9.14
N GLY A 558 -15.63 0.12 -9.00
CA GLY A 558 -16.06 -1.27 -8.73
C GLY A 558 -15.77 -1.75 -7.31
N PHE A 559 -15.42 -0.87 -6.37
CA PHE A 559 -15.24 -1.25 -4.97
C PHE A 559 -16.54 -1.78 -4.37
N ARG A 560 -16.47 -2.87 -3.61
CA ARG A 560 -17.60 -3.39 -2.84
C ARG A 560 -17.90 -2.46 -1.67
N PHE A 561 -19.18 -2.28 -1.33
CA PHE A 561 -19.56 -1.33 -0.28
C PHE A 561 -19.29 -1.87 1.12
N ASP A 562 -18.51 -1.16 1.93
CA ASP A 562 -18.31 -1.44 3.37
C ASP A 562 -19.23 -0.53 4.18
N VAL A 563 -20.37 -1.07 4.60
CA VAL A 563 -21.36 -0.34 5.37
C VAL A 563 -21.22 -0.68 6.85
N SER A 564 -20.97 0.33 7.68
CA SER A 564 -20.67 0.16 9.09
C SER A 564 -21.34 1.24 9.96
N PRO A 565 -22.70 1.25 10.03
CA PRO A 565 -23.44 2.30 10.75
C PRO A 565 -22.98 2.44 12.20
N TRP A 566 -22.69 3.67 12.62
CA TRP A 566 -22.10 3.95 13.94
C TRP A 566 -20.88 3.07 14.24
N ARG A 567 -20.04 2.83 13.25
CA ARG A 567 -18.90 1.90 13.29
C ARG A 567 -19.32 0.48 13.70
N GLY A 568 -20.43 -0.02 13.16
CA GLY A 568 -20.91 -1.38 13.39
C GLY A 568 -21.68 -1.59 14.70
N ARG A 569 -22.10 -0.51 15.40
CA ARG A 569 -22.88 -0.62 16.64
C ARG A 569 -24.37 -0.69 16.41
N THR A 570 -24.82 -0.42 15.21
CA THR A 570 -26.20 -0.59 14.76
C THR A 570 -26.21 -1.15 13.34
N ASP A 571 -27.35 -1.59 12.85
CA ASP A 571 -27.51 -2.03 11.47
C ASP A 571 -27.98 -0.89 10.55
N ILE A 572 -27.97 -1.15 9.24
CA ILE A 572 -28.23 -0.15 8.20
C ILE A 572 -29.68 0.42 8.27
N SER A 573 -30.62 -0.27 8.91
CA SER A 573 -32.01 0.21 9.02
C SER A 573 -32.15 1.53 9.78
N SER A 574 -31.15 1.87 10.60
CA SER A 574 -31.06 3.15 11.30
C SER A 574 -30.59 4.30 10.41
N MET A 575 -30.19 4.03 9.16
CA MET A 575 -29.56 4.96 8.21
C MET A 575 -30.37 5.00 6.89
N PRO A 576 -31.53 5.67 6.84
CA PRO A 576 -32.41 5.61 5.67
C PRO A 576 -31.80 6.22 4.40
N LEU A 577 -31.02 7.31 4.52
CA LEU A 577 -30.34 7.93 3.39
C LEU A 577 -29.28 6.97 2.82
N LEU A 578 -28.41 6.45 3.68
CA LEU A 578 -27.38 5.51 3.30
C LEU A 578 -27.98 4.24 2.67
N THR A 579 -29.04 3.70 3.25
CA THR A 579 -29.76 2.53 2.72
C THR A 579 -30.26 2.78 1.30
N GLY A 580 -30.88 3.96 1.05
CA GLY A 580 -31.39 4.33 -0.26
C GLY A 580 -30.29 4.52 -1.30
N LEU A 581 -29.19 5.16 -0.93
CA LEU A 581 -28.03 5.37 -1.82
C LEU A 581 -27.34 4.06 -2.18
N VAL A 582 -27.07 3.20 -1.19
CA VAL A 582 -26.45 1.88 -1.42
C VAL A 582 -27.34 1.04 -2.33
N LYS A 583 -28.65 0.97 -2.04
CA LYS A 583 -29.63 0.24 -2.89
C LYS A 583 -29.60 0.72 -4.33
N LYS A 584 -29.67 2.05 -4.55
CA LYS A 584 -29.62 2.66 -5.89
C LYS A 584 -28.37 2.23 -6.67
N LEU A 585 -27.20 2.30 -6.04
CA LEU A 585 -25.93 1.99 -6.70
C LEU A 585 -25.73 0.48 -6.90
N VAL A 586 -26.21 -0.35 -5.97
CA VAL A 586 -26.24 -1.82 -6.16
C VAL A 586 -27.16 -2.19 -7.33
N ASP A 587 -28.38 -1.62 -7.41
CA ASP A 587 -29.30 -1.89 -8.52
C ASP A 587 -28.75 -1.46 -9.88
N LEU A 588 -28.03 -0.33 -9.91
CA LEU A 588 -27.35 0.13 -11.13
C LEU A 588 -26.21 -0.83 -11.51
N ARG A 589 -25.44 -1.30 -10.54
CA ARG A 589 -24.36 -2.26 -10.74
C ARG A 589 -24.87 -3.59 -11.28
N GLU A 590 -26.02 -4.07 -10.77
CA GLU A 590 -26.67 -5.31 -11.24
C GLU A 590 -27.10 -5.26 -12.71
N GLN A 591 -27.43 -4.06 -13.25
CA GLN A 591 -27.72 -3.90 -14.68
C GLN A 591 -26.49 -4.15 -15.57
N TYR A 592 -25.31 -3.95 -15.01
CA TYR A 592 -24.01 -4.14 -15.68
C TYR A 592 -23.16 -5.21 -14.98
N ARG A 593 -23.83 -6.22 -14.42
CA ARG A 593 -23.25 -7.26 -13.57
C ARG A 593 -22.00 -7.91 -14.17
N GLU A 594 -22.04 -8.23 -15.46
CA GLU A 594 -20.94 -8.90 -16.15
C GLU A 594 -19.64 -8.08 -16.13
N PHE A 595 -19.72 -6.75 -16.16
CA PHE A 595 -18.56 -5.87 -16.10
C PHE A 595 -18.02 -5.72 -14.68
N PHE A 596 -18.90 -5.45 -13.71
CA PHE A 596 -18.47 -5.14 -12.35
C PHE A 596 -18.01 -6.35 -11.54
N TYR A 597 -18.57 -7.52 -11.79
CA TYR A 597 -18.29 -8.72 -10.98
C TYR A 597 -17.43 -9.74 -11.71
N HIS A 598 -17.46 -9.76 -13.04
CA HIS A 598 -16.77 -10.75 -13.85
C HIS A 598 -15.87 -10.13 -14.93
N GLY A 599 -15.92 -8.82 -15.11
CA GLY A 599 -15.05 -8.08 -16.02
C GLY A 599 -13.70 -7.72 -15.39
N THR A 600 -12.89 -7.06 -16.19
CA THR A 600 -11.54 -6.64 -15.82
C THR A 600 -11.46 -5.11 -15.81
N PHE A 601 -10.98 -4.51 -14.72
CA PHE A 601 -10.71 -3.07 -14.71
C PHE A 601 -9.51 -2.75 -15.60
N VAL A 602 -9.64 -1.78 -16.53
CA VAL A 602 -8.60 -1.48 -17.53
C VAL A 602 -8.19 -0.01 -17.58
N CYS A 603 -9.08 0.92 -17.82
CA CYS A 603 -8.80 2.35 -17.94
C CYS A 603 -7.96 2.75 -19.17
N ASP A 604 -8.21 2.10 -20.31
CA ASP A 604 -7.44 2.28 -21.56
C ASP A 604 -8.05 3.31 -22.52
N THR A 605 -9.36 3.56 -22.41
CA THR A 605 -10.06 4.50 -23.30
C THR A 605 -9.80 5.95 -22.84
N ASP A 606 -9.28 6.78 -23.73
CA ASP A 606 -9.14 8.21 -23.48
C ASP A 606 -10.50 8.90 -23.64
N VAL A 607 -10.90 9.63 -22.61
CA VAL A 607 -12.12 10.43 -22.58
C VAL A 607 -11.74 11.83 -22.06
N GLU A 608 -12.10 12.87 -22.79
CA GLU A 608 -11.93 14.22 -22.30
C GLU A 608 -12.95 14.50 -21.19
N LEU A 609 -12.46 14.69 -19.98
CA LEU A 609 -13.27 14.86 -18.79
C LEU A 609 -13.26 16.33 -18.34
N PRO A 610 -14.45 16.93 -18.10
CA PRO A 610 -14.54 18.19 -17.40
C PRO A 610 -13.94 18.10 -15.98
N ALA A 611 -13.55 19.25 -15.43
CA ALA A 611 -13.06 19.30 -14.05
C ALA A 611 -14.06 18.62 -13.09
N LYS A 612 -13.56 17.91 -12.07
CA LYS A 612 -14.34 17.16 -11.08
C LYS A 612 -15.23 16.04 -11.64
N VAL A 613 -15.04 15.64 -12.88
CA VAL A 613 -15.59 14.39 -13.39
C VAL A 613 -14.53 13.31 -13.31
N ARG A 614 -14.94 12.13 -12.85
CA ARG A 614 -14.05 10.96 -12.70
C ARG A 614 -14.56 9.80 -13.51
N LYS A 615 -13.64 8.94 -13.95
CA LYS A 615 -13.90 7.80 -14.81
C LYS A 615 -13.32 6.52 -14.21
N GLY A 616 -14.07 5.43 -14.33
CA GLY A 616 -13.58 4.06 -14.33
C GLY A 616 -13.87 3.38 -15.68
N GLU A 617 -13.29 2.22 -15.90
CA GLU A 617 -13.51 1.46 -17.13
C GLU A 617 -13.33 -0.02 -16.87
N PHE A 618 -14.29 -0.81 -17.37
CA PHE A 618 -14.29 -2.26 -17.25
C PHE A 618 -14.41 -2.91 -18.63
N LEU A 619 -13.58 -3.91 -18.88
CA LEU A 619 -13.65 -4.78 -20.03
C LEU A 619 -14.51 -6.01 -19.68
N ALA A 620 -15.50 -6.33 -20.51
CA ALA A 620 -16.33 -7.51 -20.32
C ALA A 620 -15.50 -8.81 -20.44
N PRO A 621 -16.00 -9.96 -19.94
CA PRO A 621 -15.33 -11.24 -20.09
C PRO A 621 -15.11 -11.70 -21.54
N ASP A 622 -15.86 -11.13 -22.50
CA ASP A 622 -15.66 -11.38 -23.94
C ASP A 622 -14.41 -10.72 -24.53
N GLY A 623 -13.77 -9.80 -23.75
CA GLY A 623 -12.57 -9.07 -24.18
C GLY A 623 -12.82 -7.97 -25.22
N VAL A 624 -14.08 -7.61 -25.50
CA VAL A 624 -14.47 -6.65 -26.55
C VAL A 624 -15.26 -5.48 -25.97
N ARG A 625 -16.43 -5.77 -25.38
CA ARG A 625 -17.33 -4.75 -24.86
C ARG A 625 -16.71 -4.05 -23.64
N ARG A 626 -16.90 -2.74 -23.56
CA ARG A 626 -16.37 -1.90 -22.49
C ARG A 626 -17.48 -1.15 -21.79
N LEU A 627 -17.38 -1.03 -20.47
CA LEU A 627 -18.25 -0.18 -19.67
C LEU A 627 -17.43 0.98 -19.14
N ILE A 628 -17.76 2.19 -19.57
CA ILE A 628 -17.22 3.42 -18.99
C ILE A 628 -18.15 3.84 -17.88
N THR A 629 -17.61 3.96 -16.66
CA THR A 629 -18.32 4.48 -15.51
C THR A 629 -17.87 5.92 -15.26
N LEU A 630 -18.81 6.80 -15.02
CA LEU A 630 -18.56 8.23 -14.85
C LEU A 630 -19.24 8.72 -13.57
N TRP A 631 -18.60 9.67 -12.89
CA TRP A 631 -19.16 10.36 -11.75
C TRP A 631 -18.94 11.87 -11.87
N ASN A 632 -20.02 12.63 -11.81
CA ASN A 632 -20.03 14.09 -11.87
C ASN A 632 -20.05 14.68 -10.44
N ASP A 633 -18.90 15.11 -9.92
CA ASP A 633 -18.78 15.77 -8.61
C ASP A 633 -18.97 17.32 -8.72
N ASN A 634 -19.56 17.80 -9.80
CA ASN A 634 -19.92 19.20 -9.95
C ASN A 634 -21.30 19.49 -9.35
N PRO A 635 -21.59 20.75 -8.96
CA PRO A 635 -22.90 21.17 -8.47
C PRO A 635 -23.95 21.35 -9.59
N THR A 636 -23.56 21.14 -10.86
CA THR A 636 -24.43 21.25 -12.05
C THR A 636 -24.30 20.00 -12.91
N GLU A 637 -25.27 19.76 -13.76
CA GLU A 637 -25.18 18.70 -14.76
C GLU A 637 -24.02 18.95 -15.74
N VAL A 638 -23.46 17.88 -16.28
CA VAL A 638 -22.44 17.92 -17.32
C VAL A 638 -22.78 16.94 -18.44
N THR A 639 -22.41 17.29 -19.67
CA THR A 639 -22.53 16.40 -20.83
C THR A 639 -21.13 15.99 -21.28
N ILE A 640 -20.92 14.70 -21.47
CA ILE A 640 -19.64 14.09 -21.83
C ILE A 640 -19.82 13.24 -23.08
N CYS A 641 -18.90 13.35 -24.02
CA CYS A 641 -18.84 12.48 -25.19
C CYS A 641 -17.90 11.31 -24.88
N VAL A 642 -18.36 10.08 -25.09
CA VAL A 642 -17.60 8.83 -24.94
C VAL A 642 -17.71 8.08 -26.28
N GLY A 643 -16.71 8.22 -27.12
CA GLY A 643 -16.78 7.76 -28.50
C GLY A 643 -17.86 8.54 -29.26
N GLU A 644 -18.81 7.83 -29.86
CA GLU A 644 -19.98 8.43 -30.57
C GLU A 644 -21.18 8.71 -29.64
N GLU A 645 -21.14 8.20 -28.40
CA GLU A 645 -22.19 8.36 -27.41
C GLU A 645 -22.05 9.70 -26.65
N SER A 646 -23.16 10.31 -26.31
CA SER A 646 -23.22 11.51 -25.48
C SER A 646 -24.08 11.23 -24.26
N VAL A 647 -23.52 11.41 -23.07
CA VAL A 647 -24.22 11.19 -21.79
C VAL A 647 -24.28 12.46 -20.98
N THR A 648 -25.49 12.83 -20.50
CA THR A 648 -25.68 13.92 -19.55
C THR A 648 -25.84 13.36 -18.15
N ILE A 649 -24.99 13.81 -17.24
CA ILE A 649 -24.91 13.33 -15.86
C ILE A 649 -25.33 14.45 -14.93
N ALA A 650 -26.38 14.25 -14.15
CA ALA A 650 -26.84 15.20 -13.16
C ALA A 650 -25.77 15.49 -12.08
N ALA A 651 -25.94 16.62 -11.38
CA ALA A 651 -25.04 17.01 -10.29
C ALA A 651 -24.95 15.92 -9.22
N GLY A 652 -23.74 15.51 -8.85
CA GLY A 652 -23.48 14.50 -7.83
C GLY A 652 -23.77 13.05 -8.23
N GLU A 653 -24.22 12.78 -9.45
CA GLU A 653 -24.66 11.44 -9.88
C GLU A 653 -23.57 10.68 -10.63
N ALA A 654 -23.72 9.34 -10.63
CA ALA A 654 -22.93 8.45 -11.46
C ALA A 654 -23.74 7.92 -12.65
N ALA A 655 -23.07 7.60 -13.75
CA ALA A 655 -23.64 7.02 -14.96
C ALA A 655 -22.73 5.96 -15.56
N CYS A 656 -23.30 5.12 -16.42
CA CYS A 656 -22.60 4.08 -17.16
C CYS A 656 -22.86 4.24 -18.65
N VAL A 657 -21.82 4.06 -19.47
CA VAL A 657 -21.88 4.03 -20.94
C VAL A 657 -21.24 2.73 -21.43
N CYS A 658 -22.00 1.92 -22.15
CA CYS A 658 -21.48 0.69 -22.72
C CYS A 658 -21.01 0.95 -24.15
N LEU A 659 -19.75 0.60 -24.44
CA LEU A 659 -19.18 0.63 -25.79
C LEU A 659 -19.13 -0.81 -26.33
N ASN A 660 -19.62 -1.00 -27.55
CA ASN A 660 -19.66 -2.31 -28.23
C ASN A 660 -18.39 -2.59 -29.02
#